data_4843ae4237b92d4a7581ea6ae0cee694
#
_entry.id   4843ae4237b92d4a7581ea6ae0cee694
#
_cell.length_a   1.000
_cell.length_b   1.000
_cell.length_c   1.000
_cell.angle_alpha   90.00
_cell.angle_beta   90.00
_cell.angle_gamma   90.00
#
_symmetry.space_group_name_H-M   'P 1'
#
loop_
_entity.id
_entity.type
_entity.pdbx_description
1 polymer ?
#
loop_
_entity_poly.entity_id
_entity_poly.type
_entity_poly.pdbx_seq_one_letter_code
_entity_poly.pdbx_strand_id
1 'polypeptide(L)'
;MKELPKAYDFHDYEEKIYQDWESKGYFKPWNDPNKPGFDPTIEPFVIVIPPPNITGALHLGHPLFVATEDLMIRYHRMRGEPTLWVPGTDHAGIATQLQVEKQLAKEGLTKADLGREAFEQRVWQWKEQYGSQITRQIRRLGASCDWERERFTLDPGLSRAVREAFVRLYEKELIYRGPRMINWSPGLMTAVSDLEVEYSEEPGTLYYFKYMLADESGEYIPVATTRPETILGDTAVAVHPDDPRYQKLVGKQVVVPMLGRVIPVIADNYVEREFGTGALKITPGHDPNDYEIGQRHDLPLINILNKDATLNENAGPYAGLDRFEARKKLWEDMRAAGLVIKEEPYILSVPRSMRGGEIIEPLVSTQWFVKMDSLAKKAKAAVEAGDVVFVPERFTKVFHNWMDNIQDWCISRQLWWGHRIPVWYCQDCDEVIVARETPTQCPKCGSTRLEQDPDVLDTWFSSGLWPFSVFGWPDETPDYQYFYPTSVLETGYDIIFFWVARMIMDGLEFTGKAPFHTVYLHGIIRDEKGEKMSKTKGNVIDPLELMDAMGTDALRFTLLVGSTPGNDMNVSVKKVEANRNFANKVWNIGRFVISAIDKVGEAPTEEPIWTLPDSWIWARMKQVVNNVNDLFENYQFGEAGKQIYEFLWNDFADWYIEISKRQLAQGGSRAYFTAFGLARVLDIMLRLLHPYTPYVTEALWRYLKEACIAADLPAGPRSGWEDALIVAKWPERYVIDRWDEEFIKDFSLIQDIVRGIRNIRSEYKIAPARKLEAILVSENMQILLESQKLVLCDLAGLDEEETQINTHKPDGLEGMVSLVVSGVEVYLNIVGGGDDEAERARLEKELQELESQITRLEALLAGSFAQKAPAKIVAAEREKLESYRVSAQKIREQLAL
;
A
#
# COMPACT_ATOMS: atom_id res chain seq x y z
N MET A 1 -4.57 -37.15 -22.41
CA MET A 1 -4.30 -35.69 -22.53
C MET A 1 -2.79 -35.40 -22.67
N LYS A 2 -2.40 -34.17 -23.12
CA LYS A 2 -1.00 -33.74 -23.10
C LYS A 2 -0.51 -33.65 -21.65
N GLU A 3 0.60 -34.31 -21.32
CA GLU A 3 1.16 -34.25 -19.97
C GLU A 3 1.53 -32.81 -19.61
N LEU A 4 1.05 -32.30 -18.48
CA LEU A 4 1.38 -30.95 -18.03
C LEU A 4 2.89 -30.81 -17.75
N PRO A 5 3.51 -29.66 -18.07
CA PRO A 5 4.91 -29.38 -17.74
C PRO A 5 5.22 -29.62 -16.25
N LYS A 6 6.45 -30.06 -15.94
CA LYS A 6 6.86 -30.35 -14.56
C LYS A 6 6.90 -29.11 -13.67
N ALA A 7 7.14 -27.94 -14.25
CA ALA A 7 7.15 -26.66 -13.56
C ALA A 7 6.21 -25.68 -14.25
N TYR A 8 5.67 -24.73 -13.49
CA TYR A 8 4.91 -23.61 -14.03
C TYR A 8 5.88 -22.58 -14.61
N ASP A 9 5.86 -22.42 -15.93
CA ASP A 9 6.54 -21.32 -16.61
C ASP A 9 5.53 -20.23 -16.94
N PHE A 10 5.51 -19.17 -16.16
CA PHE A 10 4.56 -18.08 -16.31
C PHE A 10 4.66 -17.36 -17.67
N HIS A 11 5.81 -17.37 -18.32
CA HIS A 11 6.01 -16.79 -19.66
C HIS A 11 5.13 -17.48 -20.74
N ASP A 12 4.81 -18.74 -20.53
CA ASP A 12 3.95 -19.47 -21.48
C ASP A 12 2.47 -19.13 -21.38
N TYR A 13 2.05 -18.57 -20.22
CA TYR A 13 0.64 -18.43 -19.84
C TYR A 13 0.17 -16.99 -19.69
N GLU A 14 0.90 -16.11 -18.97
CA GLU A 14 0.39 -14.83 -18.49
C GLU A 14 -0.14 -13.94 -19.64
N GLU A 15 0.65 -13.67 -20.67
CA GLU A 15 0.26 -12.80 -21.75
C GLU A 15 -0.93 -13.36 -22.55
N LYS A 16 -0.90 -14.68 -22.84
CA LYS A 16 -1.97 -15.34 -23.61
C LYS A 16 -3.30 -15.34 -22.87
N ILE A 17 -3.27 -15.58 -21.55
CA ILE A 17 -4.46 -15.58 -20.70
C ILE A 17 -5.04 -14.18 -20.64
N TYR A 18 -4.21 -13.14 -20.45
CA TYR A 18 -4.66 -11.76 -20.38
C TYR A 18 -5.34 -11.30 -21.70
N GLN A 19 -4.71 -11.62 -22.83
CA GLN A 19 -5.26 -11.31 -24.16
C GLN A 19 -6.58 -12.06 -24.43
N ASP A 20 -6.70 -13.33 -23.98
CA ASP A 20 -7.94 -14.09 -24.07
C ASP A 20 -9.06 -13.43 -23.24
N TRP A 21 -8.80 -13.04 -21.99
CA TRP A 21 -9.79 -12.37 -21.15
C TRP A 21 -10.26 -11.03 -21.73
N GLU A 22 -9.31 -10.19 -22.17
CA GLU A 22 -9.62 -8.88 -22.77
C GLU A 22 -10.42 -9.02 -24.07
N SER A 23 -9.99 -9.91 -24.98
CA SER A 23 -10.66 -10.14 -26.28
C SER A 23 -12.07 -10.69 -26.14
N LYS A 24 -12.34 -11.47 -25.08
CA LYS A 24 -13.68 -12.00 -24.76
C LYS A 24 -14.55 -11.02 -23.98
N GLY A 25 -14.00 -9.87 -23.57
CA GLY A 25 -14.74 -8.82 -22.88
C GLY A 25 -15.08 -9.15 -21.42
N TYR A 26 -14.33 -10.06 -20.75
CA TYR A 26 -14.60 -10.44 -19.37
C TYR A 26 -14.35 -9.33 -18.35
N PHE A 27 -13.69 -8.23 -18.75
CA PHE A 27 -13.45 -7.06 -17.91
C PHE A 27 -14.64 -6.09 -17.87
N LYS A 28 -15.59 -6.22 -18.79
CA LYS A 28 -16.74 -5.34 -18.92
C LYS A 28 -17.89 -5.79 -18.00
N PRO A 29 -18.67 -4.84 -17.45
CA PRO A 29 -19.86 -5.19 -16.70
C PRO A 29 -20.85 -5.92 -17.61
N TRP A 30 -21.41 -7.03 -17.14
CA TRP A 30 -22.40 -7.78 -17.92
C TRP A 30 -23.73 -7.05 -18.02
N ASN A 31 -24.09 -6.19 -17.04
CA ASN A 31 -25.22 -5.27 -17.04
C ASN A 31 -24.72 -3.86 -17.39
N ASP A 32 -24.60 -3.54 -18.66
CA ASP A 32 -24.03 -2.28 -19.16
C ASP A 32 -25.16 -1.34 -19.58
N PRO A 33 -25.26 -0.10 -19.03
CA PRO A 33 -26.35 0.84 -19.33
C PRO A 33 -26.39 1.29 -20.79
N ASN A 34 -25.32 1.06 -21.54
CA ASN A 34 -25.24 1.39 -22.96
C ASN A 34 -25.61 0.21 -23.87
N LYS A 35 -26.08 -0.92 -23.34
CA LYS A 35 -26.39 -2.14 -24.10
C LYS A 35 -27.85 -2.57 -23.97
N PRO A 36 -28.37 -3.28 -24.99
CA PRO A 36 -29.69 -3.91 -24.90
C PRO A 36 -29.78 -4.92 -23.73
N GLY A 37 -30.91 -4.94 -23.05
CA GLY A 37 -31.14 -5.84 -21.93
C GLY A 37 -30.67 -5.31 -20.57
N PHE A 38 -30.23 -4.05 -20.52
CA PHE A 38 -29.88 -3.37 -19.26
C PHE A 38 -31.06 -3.34 -18.28
N ASP A 39 -30.76 -3.70 -17.02
CA ASP A 39 -31.71 -3.62 -15.89
C ASP A 39 -31.17 -2.63 -14.84
N PRO A 40 -31.79 -1.47 -14.66
CA PRO A 40 -31.33 -0.46 -13.70
C PRO A 40 -31.58 -0.86 -12.23
N THR A 41 -32.30 -1.95 -11.97
CA THR A 41 -32.59 -2.42 -10.59
C THR A 41 -31.47 -3.27 -10.00
N ILE A 42 -30.54 -3.73 -10.84
CA ILE A 42 -29.39 -4.53 -10.41
C ILE A 42 -28.25 -3.58 -9.99
N GLU A 43 -27.85 -3.68 -8.72
CA GLU A 43 -26.80 -2.80 -8.19
C GLU A 43 -25.41 -3.22 -8.69
N PRO A 44 -24.59 -2.30 -9.24
CA PRO A 44 -23.26 -2.60 -9.70
C PRO A 44 -22.23 -2.47 -8.58
N PHE A 45 -21.13 -3.20 -8.67
CA PHE A 45 -19.91 -2.94 -7.91
C PHE A 45 -18.93 -2.15 -8.76
N VAL A 46 -18.52 -0.96 -8.28
CA VAL A 46 -17.75 0.00 -9.08
C VAL A 46 -16.54 0.51 -8.31
N ILE A 47 -15.38 0.47 -8.94
CA ILE A 47 -14.15 1.14 -8.50
C ILE A 47 -13.66 2.05 -9.63
N VAL A 48 -13.16 3.23 -9.26
CA VAL A 48 -12.38 4.10 -10.14
C VAL A 48 -10.94 4.08 -9.65
N ILE A 49 -10.00 3.77 -10.54
CA ILE A 49 -8.58 3.63 -10.17
C ILE A 49 -8.04 4.94 -9.60
N PRO A 50 -7.17 4.94 -8.55
CA PRO A 50 -6.33 6.09 -8.25
C PRO A 50 -5.46 6.39 -9.47
N PRO A 51 -5.72 7.46 -10.23
CA PRO A 51 -5.08 7.65 -11.52
C PRO A 51 -3.58 7.92 -11.35
N PRO A 52 -2.67 7.04 -11.83
CA PRO A 52 -1.24 7.26 -11.69
C PRO A 52 -0.79 8.53 -12.42
N ASN A 53 0.13 9.26 -11.80
CA ASN A 53 0.75 10.45 -12.38
C ASN A 53 1.64 10.08 -13.57
N ILE A 54 1.53 10.81 -14.70
CA ILE A 54 2.36 10.60 -15.89
C ILE A 54 3.81 11.10 -15.73
N THR A 55 4.40 10.95 -14.56
CA THR A 55 5.75 11.42 -14.22
C THR A 55 6.87 10.45 -14.57
N GLY A 56 6.53 9.24 -15.05
CA GLY A 56 7.46 8.18 -15.43
C GLY A 56 6.88 6.80 -15.20
N ALA A 57 7.73 5.76 -15.26
CA ALA A 57 7.33 4.38 -14.99
C ALA A 57 6.83 4.18 -13.56
N LEU A 58 5.92 3.21 -13.36
CA LEU A 58 5.39 2.83 -12.05
C LEU A 58 6.51 2.30 -11.15
N HIS A 59 6.41 2.59 -9.86
CA HIS A 59 7.26 2.04 -8.80
C HIS A 59 6.47 1.04 -7.94
N LEU A 60 7.14 0.31 -7.04
CA LEU A 60 6.56 -0.81 -6.30
C LEU A 60 5.29 -0.47 -5.48
N GLY A 61 5.06 0.81 -5.13
CA GLY A 61 3.81 1.24 -4.49
C GLY A 61 2.56 1.05 -5.35
N HIS A 62 2.68 1.19 -6.67
CA HIS A 62 1.53 1.07 -7.59
C HIS A 62 0.99 -0.36 -7.70
N PRO A 63 1.81 -1.43 -7.81
CA PRO A 63 1.30 -2.80 -7.79
C PRO A 63 0.43 -3.15 -6.60
N LEU A 64 0.61 -2.50 -5.43
CA LEU A 64 -0.19 -2.77 -4.25
C LEU A 64 -1.65 -2.37 -4.46
N PHE A 65 -1.91 -1.12 -4.85
CA PHE A 65 -3.29 -0.68 -5.08
C PHE A 65 -3.91 -1.41 -6.28
N VAL A 66 -3.16 -1.63 -7.37
CA VAL A 66 -3.65 -2.38 -8.53
C VAL A 66 -4.06 -3.80 -8.14
N ALA A 67 -3.23 -4.50 -7.36
CA ALA A 67 -3.54 -5.86 -6.92
C ALA A 67 -4.73 -5.89 -5.94
N THR A 68 -4.84 -4.89 -5.04
CA THR A 68 -5.92 -4.81 -4.05
C THR A 68 -7.26 -4.51 -4.72
N GLU A 69 -7.31 -3.55 -5.64
CA GLU A 69 -8.53 -3.25 -6.39
C GLU A 69 -8.94 -4.41 -7.30
N ASP A 70 -8.00 -5.02 -8.03
CA ASP A 70 -8.28 -6.16 -8.89
C ASP A 70 -8.77 -7.38 -8.11
N LEU A 71 -8.28 -7.57 -6.86
CA LEU A 71 -8.79 -8.61 -5.97
C LEU A 71 -10.28 -8.37 -5.67
N MET A 72 -10.68 -7.15 -5.29
CA MET A 72 -12.08 -6.79 -5.03
C MET A 72 -12.93 -6.94 -6.29
N ILE A 73 -12.45 -6.45 -7.42
CA ILE A 73 -13.12 -6.54 -8.72
C ILE A 73 -13.36 -8.00 -9.14
N ARG A 74 -12.35 -8.88 -9.00
CA ARG A 74 -12.50 -10.32 -9.33
C ARG A 74 -13.46 -11.00 -8.37
N TYR A 75 -13.40 -10.70 -7.08
CA TYR A 75 -14.31 -11.22 -6.08
C TYR A 75 -15.77 -10.90 -6.41
N HIS A 76 -16.09 -9.62 -6.63
CA HIS A 76 -17.46 -9.19 -6.94
C HIS A 76 -17.93 -9.69 -8.31
N ARG A 77 -17.05 -9.77 -9.31
CA ARG A 77 -17.34 -10.39 -10.60
C ARG A 77 -17.71 -11.87 -10.46
N MET A 78 -16.95 -12.62 -9.67
CA MET A 78 -17.22 -14.03 -9.40
C MET A 78 -18.48 -14.23 -8.54
N ARG A 79 -18.89 -13.24 -7.75
CA ARG A 79 -20.19 -13.23 -7.09
C ARG A 79 -21.38 -13.03 -8.06
N GLY A 80 -21.09 -12.69 -9.31
CA GLY A 80 -22.09 -12.44 -10.35
C GLY A 80 -22.64 -11.02 -10.35
N GLU A 81 -22.04 -10.08 -9.62
CA GLU A 81 -22.41 -8.68 -9.61
C GLU A 81 -21.92 -7.99 -10.90
N PRO A 82 -22.70 -7.03 -11.49
CA PRO A 82 -22.20 -6.21 -12.57
C PRO A 82 -21.03 -5.37 -12.06
N THR A 83 -19.82 -5.65 -12.57
CA THR A 83 -18.60 -5.09 -11.98
C THR A 83 -17.89 -4.20 -12.97
N LEU A 84 -17.60 -2.96 -12.57
CA LEU A 84 -16.86 -2.00 -13.38
C LEU A 84 -15.62 -1.48 -12.63
N TRP A 85 -14.48 -1.58 -13.28
CA TRP A 85 -13.24 -0.92 -12.85
C TRP A 85 -12.76 0.03 -13.94
N VAL A 86 -12.84 1.35 -13.66
CA VAL A 86 -12.47 2.41 -14.60
C VAL A 86 -10.99 2.73 -14.48
N PRO A 87 -10.18 2.51 -15.53
CA PRO A 87 -8.78 2.91 -15.54
C PRO A 87 -8.61 4.38 -15.92
N GLY A 88 -7.44 4.95 -15.58
CA GLY A 88 -7.05 6.27 -16.04
C GLY A 88 -5.71 6.73 -15.53
N THR A 89 -5.31 7.95 -15.93
CA THR A 89 -4.04 8.58 -15.54
C THR A 89 -4.27 10.06 -15.21
N ASP A 90 -3.40 10.60 -14.33
CA ASP A 90 -3.44 11.99 -13.90
C ASP A 90 -2.35 12.81 -14.61
N HIS A 91 -2.71 14.03 -15.04
CA HIS A 91 -1.80 14.98 -15.68
C HIS A 91 -0.72 15.50 -14.72
N ALA A 92 -0.97 15.50 -13.40
CA ALA A 92 -0.01 15.82 -12.34
C ALA A 92 0.79 17.12 -12.59
N GLY A 93 0.08 18.24 -12.64
CA GLY A 93 0.57 19.58 -13.07
C GLY A 93 2.04 19.88 -12.74
N ILE A 94 2.37 20.16 -11.47
CA ILE A 94 3.73 20.50 -11.00
C ILE A 94 4.71 19.38 -11.34
N ALA A 95 4.35 18.15 -11.01
CA ALA A 95 5.27 17.01 -11.09
C ALA A 95 5.67 16.67 -12.53
N THR A 96 4.68 16.66 -13.46
CA THR A 96 4.92 16.38 -14.88
C THR A 96 5.68 17.53 -15.55
N GLN A 97 5.28 18.79 -15.28
CA GLN A 97 6.00 19.95 -15.81
C GLN A 97 7.47 19.92 -15.39
N LEU A 98 7.77 19.62 -14.13
CA LEU A 98 9.14 19.52 -13.62
C LEU A 98 9.96 18.43 -14.34
N GLN A 99 9.35 17.28 -14.70
CA GLN A 99 10.06 16.24 -15.43
C GLN A 99 10.40 16.68 -16.86
N VAL A 100 9.48 17.38 -17.53
CA VAL A 100 9.71 17.89 -18.88
C VAL A 100 10.74 19.02 -18.86
N GLU A 101 10.72 19.93 -17.87
CA GLU A 101 11.74 20.96 -17.69
C GLU A 101 13.12 20.34 -17.45
N LYS A 102 13.23 19.26 -16.64
CA LYS A 102 14.48 18.50 -16.46
C LYS A 102 14.97 17.86 -17.75
N GLN A 103 14.05 17.41 -18.62
CA GLN A 103 14.43 16.87 -19.92
C GLN A 103 14.94 17.97 -20.85
N LEU A 104 14.27 19.13 -20.90
CA LEU A 104 14.71 20.30 -21.67
C LEU A 104 16.09 20.79 -21.20
N ALA A 105 16.34 20.83 -19.90
CA ALA A 105 17.64 21.22 -19.35
C ALA A 105 18.79 20.33 -19.85
N LYS A 106 18.54 19.00 -20.06
CA LYS A 106 19.54 18.11 -20.67
C LYS A 106 19.79 18.43 -22.14
N GLU A 107 18.81 19.04 -22.82
CA GLU A 107 18.91 19.52 -24.20
C GLU A 107 19.50 20.93 -24.29
N GLY A 108 19.79 21.57 -23.15
CA GLY A 108 20.29 22.94 -23.04
C GLY A 108 19.24 24.03 -23.28
N LEU A 109 17.96 23.65 -23.10
CA LEU A 109 16.80 24.52 -23.31
C LEU A 109 16.05 24.77 -22.00
N THR A 110 15.33 25.89 -21.96
CA THR A 110 14.36 26.24 -20.93
C THR A 110 12.96 26.34 -21.52
N LYS A 111 11.91 26.30 -20.68
CA LYS A 111 10.55 26.52 -21.14
C LYS A 111 10.37 27.92 -21.76
N ALA A 112 11.09 28.92 -21.29
CA ALA A 112 11.04 30.28 -21.82
C ALA A 112 11.55 30.36 -23.27
N ASP A 113 12.56 29.56 -23.65
CA ASP A 113 13.07 29.48 -25.01
C ASP A 113 12.05 28.92 -25.99
N LEU A 114 11.16 28.03 -25.52
CA LEU A 114 10.12 27.44 -26.36
C LEU A 114 8.85 28.29 -26.45
N GLY A 115 8.52 29.04 -25.41
CA GLY A 115 7.21 29.63 -25.22
C GLY A 115 6.12 28.62 -24.85
N ARG A 116 4.95 29.12 -24.38
CA ARG A 116 3.91 28.30 -23.76
C ARG A 116 3.36 27.19 -24.68
N GLU A 117 2.99 27.54 -25.90
CA GLU A 117 2.37 26.59 -26.82
C GLU A 117 3.29 25.42 -27.19
N ALA A 118 4.55 25.70 -27.52
CA ALA A 118 5.52 24.65 -27.85
C ALA A 118 5.91 23.82 -26.63
N PHE A 119 5.95 24.42 -25.44
CA PHE A 119 6.16 23.69 -24.20
C PHE A 119 4.99 22.74 -23.90
N GLU A 120 3.74 23.20 -23.98
CA GLU A 120 2.55 22.36 -23.79
C GLU A 120 2.53 21.18 -24.79
N GLN A 121 2.90 21.40 -26.06
CA GLN A 121 3.05 20.32 -27.05
C GLN A 121 4.11 19.29 -26.63
N ARG A 122 5.22 19.74 -26.03
CA ARG A 122 6.27 18.85 -25.51
C ARG A 122 5.75 18.01 -24.35
N VAL A 123 4.89 18.58 -23.47
CA VAL A 123 4.28 17.84 -22.38
C VAL A 123 3.24 16.82 -22.91
N TRP A 124 2.48 17.15 -23.97
CA TRP A 124 1.60 16.18 -24.61
C TRP A 124 2.37 15.00 -25.22
N GLN A 125 3.54 15.22 -25.85
CA GLN A 125 4.41 14.13 -26.34
C GLN A 125 4.89 13.25 -25.18
N TRP A 126 5.27 13.87 -24.04
CA TRP A 126 5.61 13.16 -22.82
C TRP A 126 4.44 12.30 -22.31
N LYS A 127 3.22 12.83 -22.30
CA LYS A 127 2.00 12.10 -21.93
C LYS A 127 1.76 10.89 -22.81
N GLU A 128 1.90 11.02 -24.11
CA GLU A 128 1.72 9.89 -25.05
C GLU A 128 2.73 8.77 -24.77
N GLN A 129 3.96 9.11 -24.49
CA GLN A 129 5.02 8.15 -24.20
C GLN A 129 4.79 7.44 -22.85
N TYR A 130 4.64 8.18 -21.77
CA TYR A 130 4.58 7.62 -20.42
C TYR A 130 3.19 7.15 -20.01
N GLY A 131 2.12 7.77 -20.48
CA GLY A 131 0.75 7.29 -20.28
C GLY A 131 0.57 5.89 -20.86
N SER A 132 0.99 5.66 -22.10
CA SER A 132 0.92 4.33 -22.72
C SER A 132 1.83 3.29 -22.04
N GLN A 133 2.95 3.71 -21.45
CA GLN A 133 3.81 2.84 -20.66
C GLN A 133 3.12 2.41 -19.36
N ILE A 134 2.51 3.35 -18.64
CA ILE A 134 1.77 3.09 -17.39
C ILE A 134 0.64 2.11 -17.66
N THR A 135 -0.17 2.34 -18.70
CA THR A 135 -1.27 1.45 -19.07
C THR A 135 -0.77 0.03 -19.38
N ARG A 136 0.36 -0.12 -20.08
CA ARG A 136 0.99 -1.43 -20.32
C ARG A 136 1.46 -2.10 -19.03
N GLN A 137 2.03 -1.34 -18.09
CA GLN A 137 2.47 -1.86 -16.81
C GLN A 137 1.29 -2.34 -15.95
N ILE A 138 0.17 -1.61 -15.94
CA ILE A 138 -1.06 -2.01 -15.25
C ILE A 138 -1.65 -3.28 -15.88
N ARG A 139 -1.68 -3.40 -17.21
CA ARG A 139 -2.08 -4.65 -17.92
C ARG A 139 -1.15 -5.82 -17.53
N ARG A 140 0.15 -5.58 -17.47
CA ARG A 140 1.14 -6.61 -17.11
C ARG A 140 0.96 -7.11 -15.67
N LEU A 141 0.44 -6.25 -14.76
CA LEU A 141 0.04 -6.63 -13.39
C LEU A 141 -1.23 -7.50 -13.34
N GLY A 142 -1.91 -7.72 -14.46
CA GLY A 142 -3.11 -8.53 -14.55
C GLY A 142 -4.40 -7.77 -14.22
N ALA A 143 -4.37 -6.44 -14.23
CA ALA A 143 -5.53 -5.62 -13.91
C ALA A 143 -6.70 -5.85 -14.89
N SER A 144 -7.86 -6.21 -14.35
CA SER A 144 -9.07 -6.50 -15.14
C SER A 144 -9.96 -5.27 -15.30
N CYS A 145 -9.36 -4.15 -15.75
CA CYS A 145 -10.04 -2.88 -16.02
C CYS A 145 -10.86 -2.92 -17.31
N ASP A 146 -11.93 -2.15 -17.37
CA ASP A 146 -12.62 -1.85 -18.63
C ASP A 146 -11.86 -0.77 -19.40
N TRP A 147 -10.94 -1.20 -20.26
CA TRP A 147 -10.06 -0.32 -21.03
C TRP A 147 -10.77 0.55 -22.08
N GLU A 148 -12.01 0.26 -22.44
CA GLU A 148 -12.81 1.13 -23.33
C GLU A 148 -13.28 2.40 -22.60
N ARG A 149 -13.28 2.38 -21.25
CA ARG A 149 -13.62 3.50 -20.39
C ARG A 149 -12.38 4.21 -19.80
N GLU A 150 -11.18 3.98 -20.38
CA GLU A 150 -9.95 4.67 -19.93
C GLU A 150 -10.10 6.20 -20.02
N ARG A 151 -9.69 6.92 -18.95
CA ARG A 151 -9.79 8.37 -18.86
C ARG A 151 -8.46 9.02 -18.53
N PHE A 152 -8.34 10.28 -18.92
CA PHE A 152 -7.21 11.15 -18.57
C PHE A 152 -7.74 12.46 -18.01
N THR A 153 -7.18 12.93 -16.88
CA THR A 153 -7.70 14.12 -16.17
C THR A 153 -7.73 15.40 -17.00
N LEU A 154 -6.97 15.51 -18.11
CA LEU A 154 -7.01 16.62 -19.06
C LEU A 154 -7.77 16.29 -20.37
N ASP A 155 -8.52 15.17 -20.42
CA ASP A 155 -9.33 14.92 -21.62
C ASP A 155 -10.47 15.97 -21.76
N PRO A 156 -11.05 16.14 -22.96
CA PRO A 156 -12.05 17.19 -23.19
C PRO A 156 -13.26 17.09 -22.25
N GLY A 157 -13.72 15.89 -21.91
CA GLY A 157 -14.87 15.68 -21.01
C GLY A 157 -14.56 16.10 -19.59
N LEU A 158 -13.42 15.66 -19.06
CA LEU A 158 -12.98 16.04 -17.69
C LEU A 158 -12.63 17.53 -17.60
N SER A 159 -12.02 18.09 -18.66
CA SER A 159 -11.76 19.55 -18.72
C SER A 159 -13.04 20.39 -18.66
N ARG A 160 -14.12 19.91 -19.29
CA ARG A 160 -15.45 20.55 -19.19
C ARG A 160 -16.00 20.44 -17.77
N ALA A 161 -15.86 19.28 -17.13
CA ALA A 161 -16.27 19.09 -15.73
C ALA A 161 -15.54 20.07 -14.78
N VAL A 162 -14.24 20.26 -14.97
CA VAL A 162 -13.43 21.20 -14.19
C VAL A 162 -13.93 22.63 -14.36
N ARG A 163 -14.21 23.06 -15.58
CA ARG A 163 -14.78 24.41 -15.83
C ARG A 163 -16.15 24.58 -15.19
N GLU A 164 -17.01 23.59 -15.30
CA GLU A 164 -18.32 23.60 -14.67
C GLU A 164 -18.21 23.71 -13.14
N ALA A 165 -17.36 22.92 -12.53
CA ALA A 165 -17.11 22.95 -11.07
C ALA A 165 -16.63 24.33 -10.61
N PHE A 166 -15.62 24.90 -11.30
CA PHE A 166 -15.10 26.23 -10.99
C PHE A 166 -16.20 27.30 -11.05
N VAL A 167 -16.97 27.33 -12.15
CA VAL A 167 -18.03 28.33 -12.34
C VAL A 167 -19.13 28.19 -11.29
N ARG A 168 -19.56 26.95 -10.96
CA ARG A 168 -20.59 26.73 -9.91
C ARG A 168 -20.13 27.20 -8.53
N LEU A 169 -18.86 26.93 -8.17
CA LEU A 169 -18.31 27.40 -6.89
C LEU A 169 -18.17 28.93 -6.86
N TYR A 170 -17.81 29.55 -7.99
CA TYR A 170 -17.73 31.00 -8.09
C TYR A 170 -19.14 31.66 -8.00
N GLU A 171 -20.14 31.13 -8.69
CA GLU A 171 -21.54 31.58 -8.62
C GLU A 171 -22.12 31.45 -7.21
N LYS A 172 -21.62 30.50 -6.40
CA LYS A 172 -21.97 30.33 -4.98
C LYS A 172 -21.11 31.17 -4.01
N GLU A 173 -20.22 32.02 -4.52
CA GLU A 173 -19.30 32.84 -3.74
C GLU A 173 -18.32 32.00 -2.87
N LEU A 174 -18.11 30.73 -3.24
CA LEU A 174 -17.15 29.84 -2.59
C LEU A 174 -15.74 30.00 -3.19
N ILE A 175 -15.61 30.45 -4.44
CA ILE A 175 -14.32 30.84 -5.02
C ILE A 175 -14.18 32.36 -4.98
N TYR A 176 -13.02 32.84 -4.56
CA TYR A 176 -12.66 34.26 -4.55
C TYR A 176 -11.18 34.45 -4.94
N ARG A 177 -10.83 35.68 -5.37
CA ARG A 177 -9.46 36.11 -5.64
C ARG A 177 -9.06 37.20 -4.66
N GLY A 178 -7.91 37.00 -3.99
CA GLY A 178 -7.47 37.98 -3.02
C GLY A 178 -6.03 37.78 -2.54
N PRO A 179 -5.42 38.81 -1.91
CA PRO A 179 -4.12 38.70 -1.30
C PRO A 179 -4.19 37.90 0.01
N ARG A 180 -3.39 36.84 0.10
CA ARG A 180 -3.19 36.06 1.33
C ARG A 180 -1.74 35.60 1.45
N MET A 181 -1.33 35.26 2.67
CA MET A 181 -0.10 34.54 2.90
C MET A 181 -0.19 33.14 2.29
N ILE A 182 0.78 32.79 1.47
CA ILE A 182 0.89 31.50 0.81
C ILE A 182 2.28 30.93 0.97
N ASN A 183 2.43 29.61 0.77
CA ASN A 183 3.71 28.98 0.59
C ASN A 183 4.17 29.13 -0.88
N TRP A 184 5.26 29.85 -1.08
CA TRP A 184 5.83 30.07 -2.41
C TRP A 184 7.09 29.25 -2.61
N SER A 185 7.18 28.52 -3.70
CA SER A 185 8.39 27.81 -4.14
C SER A 185 9.20 28.67 -5.13
N PRO A 186 10.33 29.26 -4.69
CA PRO A 186 11.15 30.07 -5.59
C PRO A 186 11.80 29.26 -6.73
N GLY A 187 12.12 27.98 -6.47
CA GLY A 187 12.71 27.11 -7.48
C GLY A 187 11.72 26.65 -8.55
N LEU A 188 10.46 26.41 -8.18
CA LEU A 188 9.39 26.05 -9.11
C LEU A 188 8.64 27.26 -9.66
N MET A 189 8.85 28.45 -9.07
CA MET A 189 8.19 29.72 -9.42
C MET A 189 6.65 29.63 -9.34
N THR A 190 6.13 28.93 -8.32
CA THR A 190 4.69 28.74 -8.11
C THR A 190 4.31 28.65 -6.65
N ALA A 191 3.04 28.96 -6.35
CA ALA A 191 2.42 28.62 -5.08
C ALA A 191 2.34 27.10 -4.92
N VAL A 192 2.55 26.62 -3.69
CA VAL A 192 2.35 25.23 -3.28
C VAL A 192 1.39 25.18 -2.09
N SER A 193 0.64 24.08 -1.94
CA SER A 193 -0.26 23.90 -0.81
C SER A 193 0.53 23.58 0.47
N ASP A 194 -0.07 23.85 1.64
CA ASP A 194 0.58 23.58 2.94
C ASP A 194 1.02 22.13 3.09
N LEU A 195 0.28 21.22 2.48
CA LEU A 195 0.55 19.78 2.51
C LEU A 195 1.70 19.34 1.59
N GLU A 196 2.09 20.19 0.62
CA GLU A 196 3.23 19.96 -0.27
C GLU A 196 4.54 20.51 0.32
N VAL A 197 4.50 20.91 1.59
CA VAL A 197 5.67 21.39 2.35
C VAL A 197 6.07 20.32 3.37
N GLU A 198 7.30 19.84 3.26
CA GLU A 198 7.94 18.94 4.24
C GLU A 198 8.86 19.75 5.15
N TYR A 199 8.83 19.44 6.44
CA TYR A 199 9.72 20.07 7.41
C TYR A 199 10.88 19.16 7.73
N SER A 200 12.13 19.67 7.57
CA SER A 200 13.34 18.96 7.97
C SER A 200 14.04 19.68 9.12
N GLU A 201 14.47 18.90 10.12
CA GLU A 201 15.32 19.44 11.19
C GLU A 201 16.75 19.58 10.67
N GLU A 202 17.27 20.82 10.64
CA GLU A 202 18.58 21.15 10.10
C GLU A 202 19.39 21.99 11.10
N PRO A 203 20.72 21.77 11.18
CA PRO A 203 21.58 22.66 11.95
C PRO A 203 21.55 24.08 11.39
N GLY A 204 21.31 25.05 12.24
CA GLY A 204 21.28 26.45 11.88
C GLY A 204 21.78 27.34 13.00
N THR A 205 21.43 28.62 12.96
CA THR A 205 21.91 29.64 13.90
C THR A 205 20.74 30.50 14.37
N LEU A 206 20.68 30.77 15.66
CA LEU A 206 19.83 31.79 16.26
C LEU A 206 20.65 33.06 16.44
N TYR A 207 20.23 34.14 15.81
CA TYR A 207 20.93 35.42 15.71
C TYR A 207 20.33 36.43 16.68
N TYR A 208 21.12 36.94 17.63
CA TYR A 208 20.71 37.89 18.65
C TYR A 208 21.21 39.30 18.30
N PHE A 209 20.33 40.27 18.26
CA PHE A 209 20.64 41.63 17.87
C PHE A 209 19.82 42.68 18.63
N LYS A 210 20.17 43.97 18.42
CA LYS A 210 19.61 45.12 19.14
C LYS A 210 18.66 45.90 18.23
N TYR A 211 17.42 46.11 18.68
CA TYR A 211 16.56 47.15 18.15
C TYR A 211 16.77 48.42 19.00
N MET A 212 17.44 49.42 18.46
CA MET A 212 17.68 50.69 19.16
C MET A 212 16.42 51.48 19.28
N LEU A 213 16.12 52.10 20.46
CA LEU A 213 15.01 53.02 20.62
C LEU A 213 15.24 54.27 19.75
N ALA A 214 14.14 54.78 19.19
CA ALA A 214 14.18 55.97 18.31
C ALA A 214 14.34 57.31 19.08
N ASP A 215 14.32 57.24 20.42
CA ASP A 215 14.43 58.45 21.31
C ASP A 215 15.88 58.87 21.59
N GLU A 216 16.88 58.31 20.87
CA GLU A 216 18.30 58.56 20.99
C GLU A 216 18.87 58.30 22.41
N SER A 217 18.15 57.58 23.27
CA SER A 217 18.60 57.25 24.63
C SER A 217 19.78 56.30 24.67
N GLY A 218 20.08 55.61 23.58
CA GLY A 218 21.02 54.53 23.51
C GLY A 218 20.50 53.19 24.09
N GLU A 219 19.26 53.15 24.58
CA GLU A 219 18.61 51.93 25.00
C GLU A 219 18.18 51.08 23.80
N TYR A 220 18.01 49.79 24.03
CA TYR A 220 17.62 48.84 22.95
C TYR A 220 16.75 47.71 23.49
N ILE A 221 15.99 47.10 22.60
CA ILE A 221 15.28 45.82 22.82
C ILE A 221 16.11 44.71 22.17
N PRO A 222 16.59 43.71 22.93
CA PRO A 222 17.25 42.56 22.34
C PRO A 222 16.20 41.65 21.66
N VAL A 223 16.48 41.21 20.44
CA VAL A 223 15.61 40.30 19.67
C VAL A 223 16.46 39.14 19.13
N ALA A 224 15.86 37.96 19.02
CA ALA A 224 16.49 36.80 18.39
C ALA A 224 15.69 36.34 17.16
N THR A 225 16.40 35.97 16.10
CA THR A 225 15.77 35.48 14.85
C THR A 225 16.62 34.39 14.20
N THR A 226 15.98 33.48 13.51
CA THR A 226 16.64 32.49 12.63
C THR A 226 16.79 33.00 11.20
N ARG A 227 16.10 34.11 10.83
CA ARG A 227 16.02 34.67 9.49
C ARG A 227 16.40 36.16 9.47
N PRO A 228 17.69 36.52 9.63
CA PRO A 228 18.11 37.93 9.69
C PRO A 228 17.68 38.75 8.49
N GLU A 229 17.66 38.16 7.28
CA GLU A 229 17.28 38.87 6.05
C GLU A 229 15.88 39.49 6.14
N THR A 230 14.97 38.88 6.90
CA THR A 230 13.60 39.40 7.02
C THR A 230 13.46 40.60 7.95
N ILE A 231 14.53 40.98 8.72
CA ILE A 231 14.57 42.21 9.52
C ILE A 231 14.24 43.43 8.65
N LEU A 232 14.67 43.40 7.38
CA LEU A 232 14.44 44.49 6.44
C LEU A 232 12.94 44.72 6.15
N GLY A 233 12.07 43.75 6.40
CA GLY A 233 10.62 43.81 6.23
C GLY A 233 9.85 44.04 7.53
N ASP A 234 10.51 44.20 8.68
CA ASP A 234 9.85 44.33 9.98
C ASP A 234 8.99 45.60 10.09
N THR A 235 7.81 45.45 10.71
CA THR A 235 6.86 46.54 10.90
C THR A 235 6.49 46.78 12.35
N ALA A 236 6.88 45.88 13.27
CA ALA A 236 6.78 46.08 14.73
C ALA A 236 7.78 45.18 15.46
N VAL A 237 8.00 45.46 16.74
CA VAL A 237 8.56 44.54 17.72
C VAL A 237 7.46 44.24 18.74
N ALA A 238 7.12 42.95 18.92
CA ALA A 238 6.12 42.51 19.86
C ALA A 238 6.75 42.01 21.16
N VAL A 239 6.08 42.27 22.28
CA VAL A 239 6.44 41.79 23.63
C VAL A 239 5.21 41.27 24.32
N HIS A 240 5.36 40.36 25.28
CA HIS A 240 4.20 39.87 26.03
C HIS A 240 3.68 40.98 26.96
N PRO A 241 2.36 41.24 27.04
CA PRO A 241 1.80 42.35 27.88
C PRO A 241 2.19 42.22 29.36
N ASP A 242 2.35 41.04 29.89
CA ASP A 242 2.70 40.79 31.30
C ASP A 242 4.23 40.61 31.54
N ASP A 243 5.07 40.91 30.55
CA ASP A 243 6.52 40.85 30.75
C ASP A 243 7.08 42.12 31.40
N PRO A 244 7.50 42.07 32.66
CA PRO A 244 7.94 43.27 33.38
C PRO A 244 9.22 43.88 32.76
N ARG A 245 10.00 43.13 31.98
CA ARG A 245 11.20 43.63 31.30
C ARG A 245 10.88 44.68 30.26
N TYR A 246 9.71 44.56 29.59
CA TYR A 246 9.35 45.33 28.41
C TYR A 246 8.10 46.16 28.54
N GLN A 247 7.28 46.03 29.62
CA GLN A 247 6.03 46.75 29.79
C GLN A 247 6.16 48.26 29.58
N LYS A 248 7.26 48.89 30.03
CA LYS A 248 7.51 50.33 29.89
C LYS A 248 7.87 50.74 28.47
N LEU A 249 8.18 49.79 27.59
CA LEU A 249 8.58 50.04 26.21
C LEU A 249 7.42 49.90 25.24
N VAL A 250 6.29 49.35 25.67
CA VAL A 250 5.08 49.24 24.84
C VAL A 250 4.61 50.66 24.46
N GLY A 251 4.37 50.88 23.17
CA GLY A 251 4.00 52.18 22.59
C GLY A 251 5.20 53.06 22.23
N LYS A 252 6.43 52.70 22.66
CA LYS A 252 7.64 53.35 22.14
C LYS A 252 7.95 52.93 20.72
N GLN A 253 8.92 53.59 20.12
CA GLN A 253 9.38 53.29 18.76
C GLN A 253 10.81 52.82 18.76
N VAL A 254 11.11 51.86 17.82
CA VAL A 254 12.44 51.35 17.58
C VAL A 254 12.85 51.52 16.11
N VAL A 255 14.13 51.47 15.82
CA VAL A 255 14.68 51.66 14.49
C VAL A 255 15.08 50.34 13.84
N VAL A 256 14.54 50.08 12.67
CA VAL A 256 14.95 48.89 11.88
C VAL A 256 16.43 49.00 11.49
N PRO A 257 17.25 48.00 11.88
CA PRO A 257 18.65 47.99 11.57
C PRO A 257 18.95 48.24 10.08
N MET A 258 19.98 49.02 9.79
CA MET A 258 20.51 49.31 8.47
C MET A 258 19.59 50.08 7.51
N LEU A 259 18.26 50.10 7.77
CA LEU A 259 17.27 50.85 6.95
C LEU A 259 16.84 52.16 7.59
N GLY A 260 16.96 52.30 8.92
CA GLY A 260 16.54 53.51 9.62
C GLY A 260 15.01 53.71 9.73
N ARG A 261 14.20 52.80 9.24
CA ARG A 261 12.74 52.84 9.34
C ARG A 261 12.32 52.72 10.81
N VAL A 262 11.42 53.58 11.26
CA VAL A 262 10.91 53.61 12.64
C VAL A 262 9.64 52.75 12.69
N ILE A 263 9.55 51.85 13.69
CA ILE A 263 8.47 50.89 13.88
C ILE A 263 8.05 50.86 15.35
N PRO A 264 6.74 50.59 15.69
CA PRO A 264 6.24 50.55 17.05
C PRO A 264 6.65 49.30 17.82
N VAL A 265 6.69 49.42 19.14
CA VAL A 265 6.69 48.31 20.09
C VAL A 265 5.26 48.02 20.51
N ILE A 266 4.77 46.83 20.23
CA ILE A 266 3.38 46.38 20.50
C ILE A 266 3.34 45.31 21.58
N ALA A 267 2.17 45.14 22.23
CA ALA A 267 1.95 44.04 23.15
C ALA A 267 1.07 42.96 22.51
N ASP A 268 1.51 41.73 22.49
CA ASP A 268 0.75 40.59 21.94
C ASP A 268 0.97 39.34 22.77
N ASN A 269 -0.14 38.63 23.10
CA ASN A 269 -0.12 37.40 23.88
C ASN A 269 0.58 36.22 23.18
N TYR A 270 0.79 36.29 21.87
CA TYR A 270 1.52 35.28 21.10
C TYR A 270 2.99 35.16 21.53
N VAL A 271 3.59 36.22 22.09
CA VAL A 271 5.01 36.26 22.45
C VAL A 271 5.30 35.38 23.68
N GLU A 272 6.18 34.40 23.50
CA GLU A 272 6.65 33.55 24.61
C GLU A 272 7.75 34.26 25.41
N ARG A 273 7.51 34.56 26.68
CA ARG A 273 8.44 35.29 27.57
C ARG A 273 9.77 34.59 27.82
N GLU A 274 9.74 33.25 27.79
CA GLU A 274 10.92 32.42 28.13
C GLU A 274 11.73 32.01 26.88
N PHE A 275 11.20 32.25 25.67
CA PHE A 275 11.89 31.92 24.43
C PHE A 275 12.77 33.09 23.94
N GLY A 276 14.03 32.78 23.59
CA GLY A 276 14.98 33.75 23.07
C GLY A 276 15.23 34.93 24.02
N THR A 277 14.73 36.08 23.67
CA THR A 277 14.84 37.32 24.48
C THR A 277 13.52 37.70 25.15
N GLY A 278 12.39 37.03 24.79
CA GLY A 278 11.05 37.43 25.17
C GLY A 278 10.51 38.62 24.35
N ALA A 279 11.20 39.02 23.30
CA ALA A 279 10.76 40.01 22.32
C ALA A 279 10.86 39.44 20.93
N LEU A 280 9.81 39.62 20.11
CA LEU A 280 9.67 39.08 18.77
C LEU A 280 9.64 40.21 17.74
N LYS A 281 10.43 40.10 16.67
CA LYS A 281 10.29 40.96 15.50
C LYS A 281 9.06 40.53 14.71
N ILE A 282 8.31 41.45 14.14
CA ILE A 282 7.11 41.18 13.38
C ILE A 282 7.29 41.55 11.93
N THR A 283 7.28 40.54 11.06
CA THR A 283 7.44 40.65 9.60
C THR A 283 6.22 40.11 8.87
N PRO A 284 5.08 40.81 8.81
CA PRO A 284 3.82 40.30 8.25
C PRO A 284 3.91 39.85 6.78
N GLY A 285 4.94 40.28 6.04
CA GLY A 285 5.16 39.89 4.66
C GLY A 285 5.80 38.51 4.48
N HIS A 286 6.41 37.90 5.52
CA HIS A 286 7.30 36.73 5.39
C HIS A 286 7.17 35.68 6.48
N ASP A 287 6.18 35.77 7.36
CA ASP A 287 5.86 34.79 8.37
C ASP A 287 4.36 34.70 8.58
N PRO A 288 3.72 33.51 8.61
CA PRO A 288 2.29 33.35 8.78
C PRO A 288 1.78 33.87 10.14
N ASN A 289 2.52 33.64 11.23
CA ASN A 289 2.12 34.09 12.55
C ASN A 289 2.25 35.63 12.67
N ASP A 290 3.33 36.18 12.11
CA ASP A 290 3.53 37.63 12.05
C ASP A 290 2.46 38.31 11.18
N TYR A 291 1.96 37.63 10.14
CA TYR A 291 0.86 38.11 9.31
C TYR A 291 -0.44 38.25 10.13
N GLU A 292 -0.78 37.25 10.94
CA GLU A 292 -1.94 37.32 11.85
C GLU A 292 -1.80 38.41 12.91
N ILE A 293 -0.59 38.56 13.51
CA ILE A 293 -0.29 39.64 14.44
C ILE A 293 -0.43 41.00 13.74
N GLY A 294 0.08 41.08 12.51
CA GLY A 294 -0.03 42.27 11.68
C GLY A 294 -1.48 42.67 11.41
N GLN A 295 -2.39 41.72 11.14
CA GLN A 295 -3.82 41.98 10.98
C GLN A 295 -4.47 42.43 12.28
N ARG A 296 -4.14 41.80 13.42
CA ARG A 296 -4.71 42.19 14.74
C ARG A 296 -4.31 43.62 15.19
N HIS A 297 -3.12 44.06 14.77
CA HIS A 297 -2.55 45.35 15.16
C HIS A 297 -2.54 46.42 14.03
N ASP A 298 -3.20 46.11 12.89
CA ASP A 298 -3.25 46.97 11.70
C ASP A 298 -1.86 47.45 11.24
N LEU A 299 -0.89 46.53 11.22
CA LEU A 299 0.48 46.80 10.82
C LEU A 299 0.63 46.84 9.29
N PRO A 300 1.53 47.67 8.74
CA PRO A 300 1.85 47.66 7.32
C PRO A 300 2.42 46.29 6.87
N LEU A 301 2.03 45.85 5.69
CA LEU A 301 2.57 44.68 5.06
C LEU A 301 3.70 45.06 4.09
N ILE A 302 4.92 44.70 4.43
CA ILE A 302 6.10 44.99 3.61
C ILE A 302 6.68 43.67 3.10
N ASN A 303 6.54 43.44 1.80
CA ASN A 303 7.23 42.35 1.12
C ASN A 303 8.61 42.80 0.64
N ILE A 304 9.66 42.06 1.00
CA ILE A 304 11.06 42.36 0.63
C ILE A 304 11.63 41.37 -0.39
N LEU A 305 10.87 40.34 -0.80
CA LEU A 305 11.32 39.30 -1.71
C LEU A 305 10.64 39.41 -3.07
N ASN A 306 11.40 39.19 -4.12
CA ASN A 306 10.89 38.84 -5.44
C ASN A 306 10.48 37.37 -5.49
N LYS A 307 9.78 36.93 -6.54
CA LYS A 307 9.32 35.54 -6.72
C LYS A 307 10.47 34.53 -6.82
N ASP A 308 11.65 34.97 -7.27
CA ASP A 308 12.87 34.14 -7.32
C ASP A 308 13.67 34.13 -6.00
N ALA A 309 13.10 34.71 -4.94
CA ALA A 309 13.70 34.92 -3.62
C ALA A 309 14.96 35.82 -3.59
N THR A 310 15.19 36.62 -4.61
CA THR A 310 16.06 37.78 -4.50
C THR A 310 15.35 38.90 -3.74
N LEU A 311 16.13 39.78 -3.07
CA LEU A 311 15.54 40.89 -2.35
C LEU A 311 15.10 41.98 -3.35
N ASN A 312 13.93 42.58 -3.11
CA ASN A 312 13.38 43.67 -3.92
C ASN A 312 13.81 45.07 -3.38
N GLU A 313 13.31 46.11 -4.00
CA GLU A 313 13.63 47.51 -3.67
C GLU A 313 13.32 47.92 -2.22
N ASN A 314 12.34 47.26 -1.54
CA ASN A 314 12.02 47.54 -0.14
C ASN A 314 13.13 47.12 0.83
N ALA A 315 14.07 46.28 0.40
CA ALA A 315 15.24 45.88 1.15
C ALA A 315 16.39 46.90 1.09
N GLY A 316 16.20 48.02 0.42
CA GLY A 316 17.17 49.13 0.33
C GLY A 316 18.52 48.68 -0.27
N PRO A 317 19.65 48.86 0.44
CA PRO A 317 20.96 48.55 -0.11
C PRO A 317 21.22 47.06 -0.40
N TYR A 318 20.34 46.18 0.02
CA TYR A 318 20.42 44.73 -0.20
C TYR A 318 19.59 44.26 -1.38
N ALA A 319 18.91 45.17 -2.09
CA ALA A 319 18.10 44.82 -3.26
C ALA A 319 18.93 44.09 -4.34
N GLY A 320 18.35 43.08 -4.97
CA GLY A 320 19.00 42.27 -6.04
C GLY A 320 19.87 41.13 -5.53
N LEU A 321 20.17 41.02 -4.23
CA LEU A 321 20.90 39.91 -3.65
C LEU A 321 19.97 38.70 -3.44
N ASP A 322 20.52 37.50 -3.57
CA ASP A 322 19.86 36.27 -3.08
C ASP A 322 19.64 36.38 -1.56
N ARG A 323 18.52 35.83 -1.07
CA ARG A 323 18.15 35.92 0.34
C ARG A 323 19.24 35.45 1.31
N PHE A 324 20.00 34.40 0.98
CA PHE A 324 21.06 33.88 1.85
C PHE A 324 22.35 34.71 1.75
N GLU A 325 22.63 35.29 0.60
CA GLU A 325 23.72 36.25 0.44
C GLU A 325 23.40 37.53 1.19
N ALA A 326 22.18 38.02 1.07
CA ALA A 326 21.66 39.16 1.83
C ALA A 326 21.74 38.95 3.33
N ARG A 327 21.38 37.75 3.83
CA ARG A 327 21.49 37.36 5.26
C ARG A 327 22.92 37.52 5.76
N LYS A 328 23.91 37.03 5.02
CA LYS A 328 25.35 37.16 5.38
C LYS A 328 25.79 38.60 5.41
N LYS A 329 25.49 39.33 4.34
CA LYS A 329 25.91 40.73 4.20
C LYS A 329 25.25 41.63 5.25
N LEU A 330 23.96 41.52 5.45
CA LEU A 330 23.23 42.26 6.49
C LEU A 330 23.81 41.99 7.87
N TRP A 331 24.12 40.74 8.19
CA TRP A 331 24.66 40.38 9.48
C TRP A 331 26.10 40.93 9.70
N GLU A 332 26.91 40.95 8.66
CA GLU A 332 28.25 41.60 8.69
C GLU A 332 28.12 43.11 8.92
N ASP A 333 27.23 43.80 8.20
CA ASP A 333 27.00 45.25 8.33
C ASP A 333 26.44 45.58 9.74
N MET A 334 25.53 44.79 10.28
CA MET A 334 25.01 44.91 11.65
C MET A 334 26.10 44.71 12.69
N ARG A 335 27.02 43.78 12.47
CA ARG A 335 28.16 43.54 13.35
C ARG A 335 29.11 44.77 13.34
N ALA A 336 29.40 45.30 12.17
CA ALA A 336 30.20 46.51 12.01
C ALA A 336 29.54 47.75 12.71
N ALA A 337 28.22 47.83 12.70
CA ALA A 337 27.43 48.86 13.39
C ALA A 337 27.27 48.61 14.91
N GLY A 338 27.81 47.52 15.48
CA GLY A 338 27.70 47.20 16.91
C GLY A 338 26.30 46.74 17.36
N LEU A 339 25.46 46.31 16.44
CA LEU A 339 24.06 45.89 16.66
C LEU A 339 23.95 44.39 16.98
N VAL A 340 24.94 43.59 16.69
CA VAL A 340 24.98 42.16 17.00
C VAL A 340 25.27 41.94 18.48
N ILE A 341 24.51 41.03 19.13
CA ILE A 341 24.74 40.62 20.53
C ILE A 341 25.53 39.31 20.57
N LYS A 342 24.99 38.25 19.98
CA LYS A 342 25.63 36.94 19.90
C LYS A 342 24.99 36.07 18.81
N GLU A 343 25.59 34.94 18.56
CA GLU A 343 25.07 33.84 17.70
C GLU A 343 25.10 32.54 18.51
N GLU A 344 24.05 31.70 18.38
CA GLU A 344 23.98 30.41 19.03
C GLU A 344 23.60 29.32 18.01
N PRO A 345 24.21 28.14 18.07
CA PRO A 345 23.74 26.97 17.31
C PRO A 345 22.30 26.67 17.68
N TYR A 346 21.46 26.42 16.67
CA TYR A 346 20.04 26.13 16.87
C TYR A 346 19.57 25.11 15.81
N ILE A 347 18.68 24.22 16.21
CA ILE A 347 18.07 23.28 15.25
C ILE A 347 16.84 23.96 14.66
N LEU A 348 16.85 24.12 13.36
CA LEU A 348 15.79 24.76 12.57
C LEU A 348 14.85 23.71 12.00
N SER A 349 13.55 23.95 12.10
CA SER A 349 12.54 23.26 11.30
C SER A 349 12.39 24.00 9.95
N VAL A 350 13.00 23.47 8.90
CA VAL A 350 13.09 24.13 7.59
C VAL A 350 12.00 23.62 6.65
N PRO A 351 11.09 24.50 6.17
CA PRO A 351 10.05 24.11 5.21
C PRO A 351 10.67 23.91 3.82
N ARG A 352 10.47 22.74 3.23
CA ARG A 352 10.95 22.40 1.89
C ARG A 352 9.82 21.96 0.97
N SER A 353 9.95 22.30 -0.30
CA SER A 353 9.04 21.80 -1.33
C SER A 353 9.20 20.28 -1.50
N MET A 354 8.14 19.50 -1.35
CA MET A 354 8.13 18.05 -1.60
C MET A 354 8.55 17.71 -3.05
N ARG A 355 8.32 18.62 -3.99
CA ARG A 355 8.57 18.40 -5.43
C ARG A 355 9.94 18.90 -5.90
N GLY A 356 10.31 20.10 -5.46
CA GLY A 356 11.57 20.77 -5.86
C GLY A 356 12.73 20.53 -4.89
N GLY A 357 12.43 20.30 -3.61
CA GLY A 357 13.42 20.12 -2.53
C GLY A 357 13.99 21.44 -1.99
N GLU A 358 13.69 22.59 -2.61
CA GLU A 358 14.12 23.91 -2.18
C GLU A 358 13.36 24.41 -0.95
N ILE A 359 13.96 25.40 -0.27
CA ILE A 359 13.31 26.05 0.88
C ILE A 359 12.15 26.94 0.41
N ILE A 360 10.99 26.72 0.98
CA ILE A 360 9.76 27.48 0.76
C ILE A 360 9.85 28.87 1.42
N GLU A 361 9.28 29.86 0.77
CA GLU A 361 9.13 31.20 1.29
C GLU A 361 7.65 31.54 1.56
N PRO A 362 7.26 31.84 2.81
CA PRO A 362 5.99 32.49 3.06
C PRO A 362 5.95 33.86 2.36
N LEU A 363 4.94 34.08 1.53
CA LEU A 363 4.83 35.29 0.71
C LEU A 363 3.37 35.69 0.57
N VAL A 364 3.05 36.98 0.73
CA VAL A 364 1.71 37.48 0.43
C VAL A 364 1.56 37.66 -1.07
N SER A 365 0.60 36.97 -1.65
CA SER A 365 0.31 37.01 -3.08
C SER A 365 -1.19 36.97 -3.34
N THR A 366 -1.60 37.65 -4.43
CA THR A 366 -3.00 37.57 -4.91
C THR A 366 -3.18 36.26 -5.66
N GLN A 367 -4.01 35.38 -5.12
CA GLN A 367 -4.27 34.04 -5.63
C GLN A 367 -5.77 33.76 -5.68
N TRP A 368 -6.16 32.65 -6.30
CA TRP A 368 -7.51 32.12 -6.27
C TRP A 368 -7.66 31.12 -5.12
N PHE A 369 -8.75 31.23 -4.36
CA PHE A 369 -9.03 30.40 -3.19
C PHE A 369 -10.43 29.81 -3.22
N VAL A 370 -10.59 28.62 -2.61
CA VAL A 370 -11.89 28.03 -2.25
C VAL A 370 -12.09 28.16 -0.75
N LYS A 371 -13.27 28.68 -0.35
CA LYS A 371 -13.74 28.68 1.05
C LYS A 371 -14.13 27.27 1.45
N MET A 372 -13.40 26.65 2.37
CA MET A 372 -13.54 25.24 2.67
C MET A 372 -14.50 24.91 3.82
N ASP A 373 -14.77 25.82 4.74
CA ASP A 373 -15.51 25.55 5.99
C ASP A 373 -16.88 24.89 5.75
N SER A 374 -17.70 25.43 4.84
CA SER A 374 -19.03 24.89 4.56
C SER A 374 -18.97 23.51 3.87
N LEU A 375 -17.98 23.27 3.02
CA LEU A 375 -17.76 22.00 2.33
C LEU A 375 -17.30 20.93 3.33
N ALA A 376 -16.38 21.28 4.22
CA ALA A 376 -15.87 20.40 5.26
C ALA A 376 -16.96 19.95 6.25
N LYS A 377 -17.85 20.86 6.64
CA LYS A 377 -19.00 20.54 7.51
C LYS A 377 -19.93 19.50 6.90
N LYS A 378 -20.20 19.61 5.58
CA LYS A 378 -21.00 18.61 4.85
C LYS A 378 -20.31 17.26 4.80
N ALA A 379 -19.00 17.24 4.48
CA ALA A 379 -18.21 16.02 4.43
C ALA A 379 -18.13 15.32 5.78
N LYS A 380 -17.92 16.09 6.87
CA LYS A 380 -17.91 15.57 8.23
C LYS A 380 -19.25 14.93 8.60
N ALA A 381 -20.36 15.61 8.30
CA ALA A 381 -21.71 15.10 8.57
C ALA A 381 -22.01 13.79 7.82
N ALA A 382 -21.57 13.65 6.57
CA ALA A 382 -21.75 12.42 5.79
C ALA A 382 -20.97 11.23 6.39
N VAL A 383 -19.75 11.46 6.90
CA VAL A 383 -18.97 10.43 7.60
C VAL A 383 -19.60 10.07 8.94
N GLU A 384 -20.09 11.05 9.71
CA GLU A 384 -20.80 10.82 10.98
C GLU A 384 -22.13 10.08 10.78
N ALA A 385 -22.80 10.28 9.66
CA ALA A 385 -24.03 9.57 9.29
C ALA A 385 -23.78 8.12 8.81
N GLY A 386 -22.53 7.77 8.50
CA GLY A 386 -22.16 6.47 7.94
C GLY A 386 -22.36 6.36 6.43
N ASP A 387 -22.61 7.46 5.73
CA ASP A 387 -22.68 7.48 4.26
C ASP A 387 -21.31 7.16 3.64
N VAL A 388 -20.23 7.49 4.36
CA VAL A 388 -18.84 7.13 4.03
C VAL A 388 -18.18 6.48 5.24
N VAL A 389 -17.60 5.29 5.03
CA VAL A 389 -16.95 4.48 6.08
C VAL A 389 -15.47 4.26 5.76
N PHE A 390 -14.58 4.50 6.73
CA PHE A 390 -13.14 4.26 6.58
C PHE A 390 -12.74 2.85 7.05
N VAL A 391 -11.98 2.15 6.24
CA VAL A 391 -11.35 0.87 6.59
C VAL A 391 -9.83 1.04 6.55
N PRO A 392 -9.12 0.96 7.71
CA PRO A 392 -9.65 0.73 9.04
C PRO A 392 -10.26 1.97 9.70
N GLU A 393 -11.19 1.77 10.60
CA GLU A 393 -11.99 2.81 11.28
C GLU A 393 -11.15 3.91 11.98
N ARG A 394 -9.93 3.57 12.43
CA ARG A 394 -9.05 4.55 13.12
C ARG A 394 -8.77 5.82 12.31
N PHE A 395 -8.86 5.77 10.99
CA PHE A 395 -8.65 6.93 10.12
C PHE A 395 -9.84 7.89 10.07
N THR A 396 -11.01 7.49 10.53
CA THR A 396 -12.17 8.40 10.73
C THR A 396 -11.79 9.55 11.64
N LYS A 397 -11.08 9.27 12.75
CA LYS A 397 -10.59 10.31 13.66
C LYS A 397 -9.57 11.25 12.99
N VAL A 398 -8.71 10.70 12.14
CA VAL A 398 -7.74 11.51 11.38
C VAL A 398 -8.47 12.44 10.42
N PHE A 399 -9.47 11.93 9.68
CA PHE A 399 -10.31 12.73 8.79
C PHE A 399 -11.01 13.86 9.54
N HIS A 400 -11.66 13.58 10.67
CA HIS A 400 -12.35 14.62 11.46
C HIS A 400 -11.40 15.72 11.95
N ASN A 401 -10.20 15.35 12.42
CA ASN A 401 -9.21 16.35 12.85
C ASN A 401 -8.80 17.29 11.71
N TRP A 402 -8.68 16.78 10.48
CA TRP A 402 -8.39 17.61 9.31
C TRP A 402 -9.58 18.52 8.95
N MET A 403 -10.83 18.03 9.02
CA MET A 403 -12.01 18.83 8.72
C MET A 403 -12.21 19.96 9.72
N ASP A 404 -11.93 19.71 11.00
CA ASP A 404 -12.07 20.71 12.07
C ASP A 404 -11.02 21.83 11.99
N ASN A 405 -9.88 21.61 11.33
CA ASN A 405 -8.78 22.56 11.22
C ASN A 405 -8.54 23.05 9.78
N ILE A 406 -9.48 22.81 8.87
CA ILE A 406 -9.30 23.11 7.46
C ILE A 406 -9.22 24.63 7.20
N GLN A 407 -8.28 25.04 6.37
CA GLN A 407 -8.11 26.42 5.90
C GLN A 407 -8.60 26.57 4.46
N ASP A 408 -8.81 27.81 4.03
CA ASP A 408 -9.14 28.12 2.64
C ASP A 408 -8.04 27.60 1.70
N TRP A 409 -8.44 26.93 0.65
CA TRP A 409 -7.54 26.25 -0.26
C TRP A 409 -7.09 27.16 -1.41
N CYS A 410 -5.81 27.43 -1.53
CA CYS A 410 -5.21 28.10 -2.69
C CYS A 410 -5.21 27.17 -3.89
N ILE A 411 -5.97 27.49 -4.94
CA ILE A 411 -6.17 26.66 -6.12
C ILE A 411 -5.39 27.12 -7.36
N SER A 412 -4.79 28.29 -7.38
CA SER A 412 -4.01 28.79 -8.53
C SER A 412 -2.56 28.36 -8.47
N ARG A 413 -2.01 27.97 -9.63
CA ARG A 413 -0.60 27.58 -9.82
C ARG A 413 -0.04 28.33 -11.03
N GLN A 414 1.17 28.87 -10.91
CA GLN A 414 1.88 29.61 -11.96
C GLN A 414 2.63 28.63 -12.89
N LEU A 415 1.89 27.67 -13.42
CA LEU A 415 2.36 26.64 -14.35
C LEU A 415 1.79 26.87 -15.75
N TRP A 416 2.35 26.20 -16.73
CA TRP A 416 1.77 26.14 -18.08
C TRP A 416 0.97 24.86 -18.30
N TRP A 417 1.35 23.76 -17.68
CA TRP A 417 0.69 22.47 -17.79
C TRP A 417 -0.39 22.27 -16.73
N GLY A 418 -1.65 22.13 -17.18
CA GLY A 418 -2.80 21.89 -16.34
C GLY A 418 -4.08 22.53 -16.86
N HIS A 419 -5.16 22.48 -16.09
CA HIS A 419 -6.43 23.13 -16.40
C HIS A 419 -6.31 24.63 -16.19
N ARG A 420 -6.31 25.39 -17.27
CA ARG A 420 -6.23 26.84 -17.22
C ARG A 420 -7.47 27.41 -16.55
N ILE A 421 -7.28 28.36 -15.62
CA ILE A 421 -8.38 28.99 -14.87
C ILE A 421 -9.38 29.63 -15.85
N PRO A 422 -10.71 29.31 -15.75
CA PRO A 422 -11.72 29.76 -16.73
C PRO A 422 -12.21 31.19 -16.43
N VAL A 423 -11.26 32.10 -16.33
CA VAL A 423 -11.49 33.53 -16.06
C VAL A 423 -10.79 34.35 -17.13
N TRP A 424 -11.48 35.38 -17.62
CA TRP A 424 -10.96 36.33 -18.63
C TRP A 424 -11.08 37.75 -18.10
N TYR A 425 -10.10 38.57 -18.39
CA TYR A 425 -10.02 39.98 -18.05
C TYR A 425 -10.22 40.82 -19.29
N CYS A 426 -11.22 41.73 -19.26
CA CYS A 426 -11.41 42.66 -20.35
C CYS A 426 -10.35 43.78 -20.27
N GLN A 427 -9.57 43.96 -21.31
CA GLN A 427 -8.50 44.95 -21.38
C GLN A 427 -8.99 46.40 -21.58
N ASP A 428 -10.32 46.58 -21.78
CA ASP A 428 -10.94 47.89 -22.05
C ASP A 428 -11.77 48.42 -20.88
N CYS A 429 -12.29 47.55 -20.00
CA CYS A 429 -13.15 47.99 -18.89
C CYS A 429 -12.91 47.23 -17.58
N ASP A 430 -11.80 46.50 -17.49
CA ASP A 430 -11.39 45.72 -16.32
C ASP A 430 -12.43 44.69 -15.79
N GLU A 431 -13.46 44.36 -16.60
CA GLU A 431 -14.47 43.38 -16.22
C GLU A 431 -13.83 42.00 -16.10
N VAL A 432 -14.17 41.29 -15.01
CA VAL A 432 -13.76 39.90 -14.75
C VAL A 432 -14.86 38.95 -15.22
N ILE A 433 -14.57 38.14 -16.20
CA ILE A 433 -15.53 37.25 -16.84
C ILE A 433 -15.21 35.81 -16.43
N VAL A 434 -16.09 35.16 -15.68
CA VAL A 434 -16.00 33.75 -15.32
C VAL A 434 -16.97 32.99 -16.21
N ALA A 435 -16.49 32.05 -17.01
CA ALA A 435 -17.31 31.41 -18.01
C ALA A 435 -16.98 29.92 -18.24
N ARG A 436 -18.02 29.13 -18.54
CA ARG A 436 -17.90 27.70 -18.90
C ARG A 436 -17.24 27.53 -20.26
N GLU A 437 -17.60 28.39 -21.19
CA GLU A 437 -17.03 28.44 -22.57
C GLU A 437 -16.13 29.66 -22.73
N THR A 438 -15.22 29.62 -23.69
CA THR A 438 -14.34 30.76 -23.98
C THR A 438 -15.17 31.93 -24.52
N PRO A 439 -15.24 33.09 -23.84
CA PRO A 439 -16.04 34.23 -24.29
C PRO A 439 -15.43 34.87 -25.54
N THR A 440 -16.29 35.26 -26.48
CA THR A 440 -15.87 35.94 -27.72
C THR A 440 -15.81 37.44 -27.55
N GLN A 441 -16.55 38.00 -26.57
CA GLN A 441 -16.61 39.42 -26.28
C GLN A 441 -16.96 39.69 -24.81
N CYS A 442 -16.58 40.85 -24.31
CA CYS A 442 -16.91 41.29 -22.97
C CYS A 442 -18.42 41.55 -22.86
N PRO A 443 -19.12 40.95 -21.87
CA PRO A 443 -20.55 41.16 -21.68
C PRO A 443 -20.91 42.59 -21.26
N LYS A 444 -19.95 43.36 -20.72
CA LYS A 444 -20.18 44.73 -20.23
C LYS A 444 -19.92 45.79 -21.30
N CYS A 445 -18.84 45.68 -22.07
CA CYS A 445 -18.48 46.75 -23.03
C CYS A 445 -18.40 46.27 -24.48
N GLY A 446 -18.61 44.97 -24.74
CA GLY A 446 -18.55 44.41 -26.12
C GLY A 446 -17.16 44.24 -26.72
N SER A 447 -16.08 44.55 -25.95
CA SER A 447 -14.71 44.41 -26.44
C SER A 447 -14.35 42.95 -26.69
N THR A 448 -13.56 42.68 -27.74
CA THR A 448 -12.96 41.39 -28.05
C THR A 448 -11.55 41.23 -27.47
N ARG A 449 -11.01 42.29 -26.85
CA ARG A 449 -9.68 42.24 -26.18
C ARG A 449 -9.83 41.60 -24.79
N LEU A 450 -9.90 40.28 -24.78
CA LEU A 450 -10.00 39.47 -23.57
C LEU A 450 -8.71 38.69 -23.35
N GLU A 451 -8.18 38.74 -22.15
CA GLU A 451 -7.02 37.94 -21.74
C GLU A 451 -7.43 36.91 -20.70
N GLN A 452 -7.17 35.65 -20.98
CA GLN A 452 -7.45 34.57 -20.02
C GLN A 452 -6.41 34.59 -18.89
N ASP A 453 -6.84 34.31 -17.66
CA ASP A 453 -5.94 34.15 -16.51
C ASP A 453 -4.77 33.22 -16.88
N PRO A 454 -3.50 33.63 -16.63
CA PRO A 454 -2.33 32.86 -17.02
C PRO A 454 -2.14 31.60 -16.20
N ASP A 455 -2.72 31.51 -14.98
CA ASP A 455 -2.54 30.44 -14.05
C ASP A 455 -3.38 29.20 -14.41
N VAL A 456 -2.94 28.04 -13.94
CA VAL A 456 -3.70 26.80 -14.00
C VAL A 456 -4.20 26.44 -12.60
N LEU A 457 -5.20 25.56 -12.55
CA LEU A 457 -5.72 25.02 -11.30
C LEU A 457 -4.76 23.97 -10.71
N ASP A 458 -4.76 23.90 -9.38
CA ASP A 458 -4.13 22.80 -8.64
C ASP A 458 -4.63 21.45 -9.17
N THR A 459 -3.73 20.49 -9.35
CA THR A 459 -4.04 19.12 -9.80
C THR A 459 -5.17 18.49 -8.98
N TRP A 460 -5.18 18.73 -7.67
CA TRP A 460 -6.19 18.19 -6.78
C TRP A 460 -7.62 18.73 -7.03
N PHE A 461 -7.75 19.83 -7.72
CA PHE A 461 -9.06 20.36 -8.12
C PHE A 461 -9.75 19.45 -9.16
N SER A 462 -9.01 18.98 -10.14
CA SER A 462 -9.54 18.03 -11.14
C SER A 462 -9.66 16.61 -10.55
N SER A 463 -8.70 16.21 -9.72
CA SER A 463 -8.68 14.88 -9.11
C SER A 463 -9.82 14.70 -8.08
N GLY A 464 -10.28 15.77 -7.42
CA GLY A 464 -11.45 15.76 -6.55
C GLY A 464 -12.76 15.43 -7.26
N LEU A 465 -12.86 15.73 -8.57
CA LEU A 465 -14.02 15.42 -9.40
C LEU A 465 -14.01 13.98 -9.97
N TRP A 466 -12.92 13.25 -9.81
CA TRP A 466 -12.66 11.97 -10.47
C TRP A 466 -13.82 10.95 -10.35
N PRO A 467 -14.41 10.70 -9.17
CA PRO A 467 -15.44 9.67 -9.00
C PRO A 467 -16.68 9.82 -9.87
N PHE A 468 -16.98 11.02 -10.35
CA PHE A 468 -18.18 11.31 -11.15
C PHE A 468 -17.86 11.90 -12.52
N SER A 469 -16.76 12.62 -12.68
CA SER A 469 -16.37 13.21 -13.96
C SER A 469 -16.00 12.14 -15.02
N VAL A 470 -15.44 11.01 -14.58
CA VAL A 470 -15.09 9.88 -15.45
C VAL A 470 -16.30 9.26 -16.13
N PHE A 471 -17.48 9.39 -15.53
CA PHE A 471 -18.75 8.90 -16.08
C PHE A 471 -19.50 9.93 -16.93
N GLY A 472 -18.94 11.14 -17.10
CA GLY A 472 -19.49 12.16 -18.03
C GLY A 472 -20.17 13.33 -17.35
N TRP A 473 -20.21 13.41 -16.01
CA TRP A 473 -20.68 14.64 -15.33
C TRP A 473 -19.97 15.88 -15.93
N PRO A 474 -20.68 17.01 -16.17
CA PRO A 474 -21.99 17.39 -15.65
C PRO A 474 -23.21 16.90 -16.45
N ASP A 475 -23.03 16.08 -17.50
CA ASP A 475 -24.16 15.53 -18.24
C ASP A 475 -24.75 14.31 -17.49
N GLU A 476 -26.07 14.11 -17.68
CA GLU A 476 -26.79 12.94 -17.18
C GLU A 476 -26.60 11.74 -18.11
N THR A 477 -25.33 11.27 -18.28
CA THR A 477 -25.03 10.12 -19.12
C THR A 477 -25.56 8.82 -18.50
N PRO A 478 -25.82 7.77 -19.30
CA PRO A 478 -26.21 6.46 -18.78
C PRO A 478 -25.17 5.90 -17.77
N ASP A 479 -23.86 6.06 -18.04
CA ASP A 479 -22.80 5.63 -17.16
C ASP A 479 -22.84 6.39 -15.81
N TYR A 480 -23.04 7.71 -15.83
CA TYR A 480 -23.15 8.52 -14.61
C TYR A 480 -24.38 8.15 -13.78
N GLN A 481 -25.52 7.94 -14.42
CA GLN A 481 -26.76 7.57 -13.72
C GLN A 481 -26.70 6.18 -13.05
N TYR A 482 -25.94 5.23 -13.62
CA TYR A 482 -25.90 3.86 -13.14
C TYR A 482 -24.68 3.53 -12.28
N PHE A 483 -23.48 4.02 -12.63
CA PHE A 483 -22.24 3.66 -11.94
C PHE A 483 -21.82 4.61 -10.84
N TYR A 484 -22.50 5.77 -10.71
CA TYR A 484 -22.24 6.72 -9.64
C TYR A 484 -23.41 6.79 -8.63
N PRO A 485 -23.14 6.76 -7.30
CA PRO A 485 -21.84 6.69 -6.61
C PRO A 485 -21.09 5.37 -6.79
N THR A 486 -19.74 5.40 -6.63
CA THR A 486 -18.92 4.20 -6.69
C THR A 486 -18.99 3.41 -5.37
N SER A 487 -18.59 2.13 -5.38
CA SER A 487 -18.73 1.25 -4.21
C SER A 487 -17.60 1.46 -3.21
N VAL A 488 -16.36 1.40 -3.70
CA VAL A 488 -15.15 1.51 -2.89
C VAL A 488 -14.18 2.50 -3.52
N LEU A 489 -13.59 3.35 -2.71
CA LEU A 489 -12.36 4.08 -3.03
C LEU A 489 -11.20 3.40 -2.30
N GLU A 490 -10.21 2.96 -3.03
CA GLU A 490 -8.98 2.38 -2.49
C GLU A 490 -7.83 3.36 -2.69
N THR A 491 -7.04 3.64 -1.65
CA THR A 491 -5.87 4.51 -1.76
C THR A 491 -4.94 4.41 -0.54
N GLY A 492 -3.74 5.01 -0.62
CA GLY A 492 -2.83 5.18 0.51
C GLY A 492 -3.40 6.12 1.58
N TYR A 493 -3.14 5.82 2.85
CA TYR A 493 -3.60 6.67 3.96
C TYR A 493 -2.97 8.07 3.95
N ASP A 494 -1.84 8.25 3.28
CA ASP A 494 -1.09 9.52 3.21
C ASP A 494 -1.77 10.60 2.36
N ILE A 495 -2.75 10.22 1.52
CA ILE A 495 -3.50 11.16 0.69
C ILE A 495 -4.98 11.31 1.11
N ILE A 496 -5.33 10.97 2.34
CA ILE A 496 -6.71 11.16 2.86
C ILE A 496 -7.13 12.61 2.70
N PHE A 497 -6.33 13.56 3.13
CA PHE A 497 -6.69 14.97 3.05
C PHE A 497 -6.54 15.54 1.63
N PHE A 498 -5.47 15.17 0.94
CA PHE A 498 -5.23 15.67 -0.42
C PHE A 498 -6.33 15.28 -1.40
N TRP A 499 -6.82 14.05 -1.30
CA TRP A 499 -7.69 13.48 -2.32
C TRP A 499 -9.03 13.00 -1.79
N VAL A 500 -9.04 12.11 -0.78
CA VAL A 500 -10.28 11.51 -0.26
C VAL A 500 -11.25 12.56 0.25
N ALA A 501 -10.76 13.47 1.10
CA ALA A 501 -11.59 14.53 1.68
C ALA A 501 -12.17 15.46 0.60
N ARG A 502 -11.36 15.81 -0.41
CA ARG A 502 -11.83 16.66 -1.53
C ARG A 502 -12.87 15.95 -2.37
N MET A 503 -12.68 14.67 -2.70
CA MET A 503 -13.71 13.90 -3.42
C MET A 503 -15.03 13.84 -2.67
N ILE A 504 -15.01 13.67 -1.33
CA ILE A 504 -16.23 13.66 -0.50
C ILE A 504 -16.89 15.04 -0.54
N MET A 505 -16.12 16.12 -0.36
CA MET A 505 -16.64 17.50 -0.42
C MET A 505 -17.25 17.83 -1.79
N ASP A 506 -16.52 17.52 -2.87
CA ASP A 506 -16.95 17.80 -4.24
C ASP A 506 -18.16 16.94 -4.66
N GLY A 507 -18.18 15.66 -4.31
CA GLY A 507 -19.32 14.77 -4.54
C GLY A 507 -20.60 15.33 -3.90
N LEU A 508 -20.55 15.68 -2.62
CA LEU A 508 -21.68 16.25 -1.89
C LEU A 508 -22.10 17.62 -2.44
N GLU A 509 -21.15 18.47 -2.84
CA GLU A 509 -21.43 19.80 -3.35
C GLU A 509 -22.05 19.81 -4.75
N PHE A 510 -21.53 18.98 -5.66
CA PHE A 510 -21.91 19.01 -7.07
C PHE A 510 -23.03 18.04 -7.43
N THR A 511 -23.12 16.90 -6.72
CA THR A 511 -24.07 15.83 -7.02
C THR A 511 -25.11 15.62 -5.92
N GLY A 512 -24.89 16.15 -4.72
CA GLY A 512 -25.73 15.93 -3.54
C GLY A 512 -25.61 14.54 -2.93
N LYS A 513 -24.65 13.72 -3.37
CA LYS A 513 -24.40 12.35 -2.90
C LYS A 513 -22.95 12.18 -2.45
N ALA A 514 -22.73 11.32 -1.46
CA ALA A 514 -21.39 10.83 -1.15
C ALA A 514 -20.84 10.08 -2.37
N PRO A 515 -19.57 10.33 -2.79
CA PRO A 515 -19.07 9.79 -4.06
C PRO A 515 -18.76 8.29 -4.02
N PHE A 516 -18.60 7.71 -2.84
CA PHE A 516 -18.37 6.29 -2.55
C PHE A 516 -18.81 5.98 -1.13
N HIS A 517 -19.13 4.71 -0.87
CA HIS A 517 -19.50 4.25 0.47
C HIS A 517 -18.29 3.91 1.32
N THR A 518 -17.35 3.10 0.82
CA THR A 518 -16.20 2.62 1.59
C THR A 518 -14.91 3.26 1.11
N VAL A 519 -14.10 3.75 2.05
CA VAL A 519 -12.72 4.18 1.83
C VAL A 519 -11.79 3.13 2.41
N TYR A 520 -11.24 2.28 1.53
CA TYR A 520 -10.24 1.28 1.91
C TYR A 520 -8.85 1.91 1.84
N LEU A 521 -8.11 1.88 2.94
CA LEU A 521 -6.79 2.50 3.03
C LEU A 521 -5.70 1.43 3.14
N HIS A 522 -4.72 1.50 2.25
CA HIS A 522 -3.49 0.72 2.37
C HIS A 522 -2.36 1.54 3.01
N GLY A 523 -1.34 0.83 3.51
CA GLY A 523 -0.11 1.44 4.02
C GLY A 523 0.96 1.63 2.95
N ILE A 524 2.09 2.21 3.33
CA ILE A 524 3.23 2.46 2.44
C ILE A 524 4.10 1.21 2.36
N ILE A 525 4.59 0.89 1.14
CA ILE A 525 5.58 -0.17 0.95
C ILE A 525 6.96 0.35 1.36
N ARG A 526 7.62 -0.43 2.21
CA ARG A 526 8.98 -0.21 2.70
C ARG A 526 9.91 -1.33 2.23
N ASP A 527 11.21 -1.06 2.22
CA ASP A 527 12.21 -2.09 1.97
C ASP A 527 12.33 -3.11 3.12
N GLU A 528 13.19 -4.10 2.99
CA GLU A 528 13.38 -5.15 4.01
C GLU A 528 13.88 -4.62 5.36
N LYS A 529 14.46 -3.40 5.41
CA LYS A 529 14.92 -2.72 6.63
C LYS A 529 13.85 -1.83 7.25
N GLY A 530 12.68 -1.70 6.62
CA GLY A 530 11.61 -0.80 7.05
C GLY A 530 11.80 0.66 6.62
N GLU A 531 12.72 0.95 5.69
CA GLU A 531 12.91 2.30 5.16
C GLU A 531 11.98 2.58 3.98
N LYS A 532 11.51 3.84 3.88
CA LYS A 532 10.73 4.30 2.72
C LYS A 532 11.59 4.20 1.46
N MET A 533 11.07 3.55 0.42
CA MET A 533 11.76 3.44 -0.87
C MET A 533 11.83 4.80 -1.58
N SER A 534 13.01 5.18 -2.05
CA SER A 534 13.19 6.38 -2.87
C SER A 534 14.34 6.20 -3.87
N LYS A 535 14.21 6.85 -5.03
CA LYS A 535 15.27 6.83 -6.07
C LYS A 535 16.59 7.40 -5.56
N THR A 536 16.54 8.38 -4.65
CA THR A 536 17.72 9.00 -4.05
C THR A 536 18.48 8.07 -3.09
N LYS A 537 17.78 7.16 -2.42
CA LYS A 537 18.38 6.14 -1.55
C LYS A 537 18.87 4.90 -2.31
N GLY A 538 18.46 4.72 -3.58
CA GLY A 538 18.85 3.57 -4.40
C GLY A 538 18.24 2.24 -3.94
N ASN A 539 17.17 2.27 -3.13
CA ASN A 539 16.48 1.11 -2.59
C ASN A 539 15.13 0.81 -3.27
N VAL A 540 14.88 1.43 -4.44
CA VAL A 540 13.67 1.18 -5.23
C VAL A 540 13.79 -0.14 -5.97
N ILE A 541 12.78 -0.98 -5.83
CA ILE A 541 12.64 -2.23 -6.58
C ILE A 541 11.72 -1.97 -7.78
N ASP A 542 12.16 -2.34 -8.98
CA ASP A 542 11.33 -2.24 -10.19
C ASP A 542 10.34 -3.42 -10.23
N PRO A 543 9.02 -3.16 -10.27
CA PRO A 543 8.03 -4.21 -10.33
C PRO A 543 8.06 -5.02 -11.63
N LEU A 544 8.48 -4.44 -12.75
CA LEU A 544 8.61 -5.17 -14.02
C LEU A 544 9.74 -6.20 -13.96
N GLU A 545 10.91 -5.82 -13.43
CA GLU A 545 12.02 -6.75 -13.25
C GLU A 545 11.64 -7.93 -12.34
N LEU A 546 10.85 -7.67 -11.28
CA LEU A 546 10.34 -8.74 -10.42
C LEU A 546 9.38 -9.67 -11.16
N MET A 547 8.45 -9.11 -11.94
CA MET A 547 7.49 -9.92 -12.71
C MET A 547 8.17 -10.72 -13.80
N ASP A 548 9.17 -10.16 -14.47
CA ASP A 548 9.93 -10.87 -15.51
C ASP A 548 10.80 -12.01 -14.93
N ALA A 549 11.28 -11.87 -13.69
CA ALA A 549 12.08 -12.89 -13.04
C ALA A 549 11.26 -13.96 -12.30
N MET A 550 10.08 -13.60 -11.76
CA MET A 550 9.35 -14.45 -10.81
C MET A 550 7.87 -14.68 -11.14
N GLY A 551 7.34 -13.98 -12.15
CA GLY A 551 5.92 -14.00 -12.52
C GLY A 551 5.07 -12.99 -11.76
N THR A 552 3.97 -12.60 -12.40
CA THR A 552 3.02 -11.63 -11.87
C THR A 552 2.30 -12.14 -10.62
N ASP A 553 1.90 -13.40 -10.61
CA ASP A 553 1.21 -14.04 -9.49
C ASP A 553 2.04 -14.02 -8.20
N ALA A 554 3.35 -14.22 -8.29
CA ALA A 554 4.26 -14.18 -7.14
C ALA A 554 4.31 -12.79 -6.49
N LEU A 555 4.38 -11.73 -7.31
CA LEU A 555 4.34 -10.35 -6.82
C LEU A 555 2.99 -10.02 -6.20
N ARG A 556 1.88 -10.29 -6.88
CA ARG A 556 0.52 -10.05 -6.40
C ARG A 556 0.27 -10.74 -5.06
N PHE A 557 0.57 -12.02 -4.97
CA PHE A 557 0.38 -12.80 -3.74
C PHE A 557 1.21 -12.24 -2.57
N THR A 558 2.46 -11.81 -2.85
CA THR A 558 3.33 -11.19 -1.84
C THR A 558 2.71 -9.91 -1.28
N LEU A 559 2.18 -9.05 -2.15
CA LEU A 559 1.60 -7.78 -1.77
C LEU A 559 0.28 -7.97 -1.00
N LEU A 560 -0.60 -8.85 -1.48
CA LEU A 560 -1.93 -9.05 -0.91
C LEU A 560 -1.90 -9.78 0.42
N VAL A 561 -1.15 -10.89 0.54
CA VAL A 561 -1.07 -11.68 1.78
C VAL A 561 -0.24 -10.99 2.85
N GLY A 562 0.70 -10.14 2.47
CA GLY A 562 1.48 -9.32 3.42
C GLY A 562 0.76 -8.07 3.91
N SER A 563 -0.37 -7.69 3.30
CA SER A 563 -1.08 -6.45 3.61
C SER A 563 -2.02 -6.59 4.79
N THR A 564 -2.14 -5.51 5.56
CA THR A 564 -3.19 -5.29 6.55
C THR A 564 -3.71 -3.87 6.35
N PRO A 565 -5.04 -3.62 6.37
CA PRO A 565 -5.58 -2.30 6.13
C PRO A 565 -4.91 -1.20 6.97
N GLY A 566 -4.43 -0.15 6.32
CA GLY A 566 -3.82 1.01 6.92
C GLY A 566 -2.44 0.81 7.56
N ASN A 567 -1.80 -0.35 7.40
CA ASN A 567 -0.46 -0.62 7.94
C ASN A 567 0.59 -0.68 6.83
N ASP A 568 1.76 -0.13 7.11
CA ASP A 568 2.93 -0.26 6.24
C ASP A 568 3.39 -1.72 6.16
N MET A 569 3.95 -2.11 5.02
CA MET A 569 4.47 -3.45 4.81
C MET A 569 5.89 -3.45 4.27
N ASN A 570 6.71 -4.39 4.74
CA ASN A 570 8.06 -4.60 4.24
C ASN A 570 8.06 -5.65 3.12
N VAL A 571 8.59 -5.27 1.96
CA VAL A 571 8.74 -6.17 0.80
C VAL A 571 10.21 -6.47 0.55
N SER A 572 10.52 -7.74 0.28
CA SER A 572 11.85 -8.19 -0.13
C SER A 572 11.76 -9.16 -1.30
N VAL A 573 12.81 -9.22 -2.10
CA VAL A 573 12.92 -10.16 -3.23
C VAL A 573 12.75 -11.61 -2.77
N LYS A 574 13.25 -11.97 -1.58
CA LYS A 574 13.11 -13.32 -0.99
C LYS A 574 11.66 -13.72 -0.73
N LYS A 575 10.81 -12.76 -0.31
CA LYS A 575 9.37 -13.02 -0.11
C LYS A 575 8.68 -13.32 -1.45
N VAL A 576 9.02 -12.56 -2.50
CA VAL A 576 8.47 -12.80 -3.85
C VAL A 576 8.93 -14.17 -4.39
N GLU A 577 10.19 -14.54 -4.16
CA GLU A 577 10.71 -15.86 -4.54
C GLU A 577 10.00 -17.01 -3.81
N ALA A 578 9.72 -16.86 -2.51
CA ALA A 578 8.96 -17.83 -1.75
C ALA A 578 7.54 -18.04 -2.34
N ASN A 579 6.91 -16.95 -2.77
CA ASN A 579 5.56 -17.00 -3.36
C ASN A 579 5.57 -17.51 -4.82
N ARG A 580 6.66 -17.32 -5.59
CA ARG A 580 6.87 -18.05 -6.84
C ARG A 580 6.90 -19.57 -6.59
N ASN A 581 7.59 -20.00 -5.54
CA ASN A 581 7.65 -21.42 -5.17
C ASN A 581 6.27 -21.93 -4.73
N PHE A 582 5.44 -21.10 -4.10
CA PHE A 582 4.04 -21.45 -3.82
C PHE A 582 3.22 -21.64 -5.11
N ALA A 583 3.32 -20.75 -6.10
CA ALA A 583 2.66 -20.95 -7.39
C ALA A 583 3.07 -22.28 -8.07
N ASN A 584 4.37 -22.64 -8.00
CA ASN A 584 4.85 -23.95 -8.45
C ASN A 584 4.29 -25.13 -7.63
N LYS A 585 4.09 -24.97 -6.30
CA LYS A 585 3.46 -25.99 -5.46
C LYS A 585 2.00 -26.20 -5.88
N VAL A 586 1.23 -25.12 -6.09
CA VAL A 586 -0.16 -25.17 -6.60
C VAL A 586 -0.20 -25.89 -7.96
N TRP A 587 0.72 -25.57 -8.86
CA TRP A 587 0.85 -26.25 -10.15
C TRP A 587 1.07 -27.75 -10.00
N ASN A 588 1.98 -28.17 -9.12
CA ASN A 588 2.25 -29.59 -8.89
C ASN A 588 1.09 -30.32 -8.22
N ILE A 589 0.33 -29.67 -7.33
CA ILE A 589 -0.93 -30.16 -6.80
C ILE A 589 -1.89 -30.45 -7.96
N GLY A 590 -2.09 -29.46 -8.84
CA GLY A 590 -2.97 -29.61 -10.01
C GLY A 590 -2.54 -30.75 -10.93
N ARG A 591 -1.26 -30.87 -11.22
CA ARG A 591 -0.70 -31.98 -12.01
C ARG A 591 -1.01 -33.34 -11.41
N PHE A 592 -0.85 -33.49 -10.08
CA PHE A 592 -1.18 -34.74 -9.39
C PHE A 592 -2.66 -35.07 -9.53
N VAL A 593 -3.55 -34.11 -9.24
CA VAL A 593 -5.01 -34.29 -9.33
C VAL A 593 -5.43 -34.66 -10.76
N ILE A 594 -4.94 -33.94 -11.76
CA ILE A 594 -5.25 -34.20 -13.19
C ILE A 594 -4.76 -35.59 -13.59
N SER A 595 -3.53 -35.99 -13.17
CA SER A 595 -3.03 -37.34 -13.42
C SER A 595 -3.84 -38.43 -12.71
N ALA A 596 -4.46 -38.13 -11.58
CA ALA A 596 -5.38 -39.05 -10.88
C ALA A 596 -6.68 -39.19 -11.67
N ILE A 597 -7.24 -38.11 -12.20
CA ILE A 597 -8.45 -38.13 -13.05
C ILE A 597 -8.23 -38.92 -14.33
N ASP A 598 -7.07 -38.80 -14.99
CA ASP A 598 -6.76 -39.54 -16.22
C ASP A 598 -6.70 -41.06 -16.05
N LYS A 599 -6.58 -41.54 -14.82
CA LYS A 599 -6.43 -42.97 -14.49
C LYS A 599 -7.71 -43.63 -13.98
N VAL A 600 -8.79 -42.84 -13.75
CA VAL A 600 -10.05 -43.41 -13.29
C VAL A 600 -10.80 -44.05 -14.43
N GLY A 601 -11.51 -45.17 -14.14
CA GLY A 601 -12.39 -45.85 -15.06
C GLY A 601 -13.83 -45.27 -15.08
N GLU A 602 -14.76 -46.05 -15.56
CA GLU A 602 -16.18 -45.69 -15.57
C GLU A 602 -16.73 -45.41 -14.15
N ALA A 603 -17.76 -44.57 -14.07
CA ALA A 603 -18.41 -44.23 -12.81
C ALA A 603 -18.98 -45.50 -12.16
N PRO A 604 -18.63 -45.75 -10.86
CA PRO A 604 -19.17 -46.92 -10.16
C PRO A 604 -20.68 -46.77 -9.91
N THR A 605 -21.38 -47.89 -9.83
CA THR A 605 -22.81 -47.94 -9.49
C THR A 605 -23.05 -47.95 -7.98
N GLU A 606 -22.00 -48.17 -7.19
CA GLU A 606 -22.03 -48.20 -5.72
C GLU A 606 -21.93 -46.81 -5.14
N GLU A 607 -22.58 -46.59 -3.98
CA GLU A 607 -22.40 -45.32 -3.22
C GLU A 607 -20.98 -45.20 -2.65
N PRO A 608 -20.42 -43.96 -2.57
CA PRO A 608 -19.11 -43.76 -2.02
C PRO A 608 -19.03 -44.11 -0.53
N ILE A 609 -18.02 -44.89 -0.15
CA ILE A 609 -17.66 -45.08 1.24
C ILE A 609 -16.64 -44.02 1.59
N TRP A 610 -17.07 -43.00 2.36
CA TRP A 610 -16.21 -41.94 2.85
C TRP A 610 -15.32 -42.41 3.99
N THR A 611 -14.03 -42.21 3.89
CA THR A 611 -13.11 -42.44 5.00
C THR A 611 -12.96 -41.18 5.87
N LEU A 612 -12.41 -41.32 7.08
CA LEU A 612 -12.17 -40.17 7.94
C LEU A 612 -11.29 -39.07 7.23
N PRO A 613 -10.21 -39.38 6.53
CA PRO A 613 -9.47 -38.35 5.77
C PRO A 613 -10.30 -37.62 4.71
N ASP A 614 -11.22 -38.32 4.02
CA ASP A 614 -12.11 -37.70 3.03
C ASP A 614 -13.09 -36.74 3.71
N SER A 615 -13.69 -37.15 4.83
CA SER A 615 -14.60 -36.32 5.61
C SER A 615 -13.90 -35.13 6.26
N TRP A 616 -12.69 -35.35 6.77
CA TRP A 616 -11.87 -34.31 7.35
C TRP A 616 -11.52 -33.22 6.35
N ILE A 617 -10.97 -33.58 5.17
CA ILE A 617 -10.54 -32.54 4.19
C ILE A 617 -11.74 -31.75 3.68
N TRP A 618 -12.92 -32.42 3.56
CA TRP A 618 -14.14 -31.76 3.17
C TRP A 618 -14.63 -30.77 4.26
N ALA A 619 -14.62 -31.19 5.52
CA ALA A 619 -14.96 -30.31 6.65
C ALA A 619 -14.01 -29.11 6.76
N ARG A 620 -12.71 -29.34 6.61
CA ARG A 620 -11.70 -28.26 6.60
C ARG A 620 -11.92 -27.29 5.46
N MET A 621 -12.21 -27.78 4.25
CA MET A 621 -12.52 -26.93 3.10
C MET A 621 -13.76 -26.06 3.37
N LYS A 622 -14.85 -26.64 3.93
CA LYS A 622 -16.04 -25.87 4.32
C LYS A 622 -15.69 -24.72 5.29
N GLN A 623 -14.88 -25.01 6.31
CA GLN A 623 -14.42 -23.98 7.26
C GLN A 623 -13.65 -22.87 6.55
N VAL A 624 -12.70 -23.22 5.68
CA VAL A 624 -11.89 -22.24 4.94
C VAL A 624 -12.76 -21.38 4.03
N VAL A 625 -13.72 -21.97 3.31
CA VAL A 625 -14.65 -21.20 2.47
C VAL A 625 -15.44 -20.21 3.31
N ASN A 626 -15.99 -20.63 4.45
CA ASN A 626 -16.78 -19.76 5.32
C ASN A 626 -15.94 -18.62 5.90
N ASN A 627 -14.76 -18.95 6.44
CA ASN A 627 -13.84 -17.95 6.99
C ASN A 627 -13.37 -16.93 5.94
N VAL A 628 -13.05 -17.41 4.72
CA VAL A 628 -12.64 -16.53 3.61
C VAL A 628 -13.77 -15.57 3.24
N ASN A 629 -15.03 -16.05 3.19
CA ASN A 629 -16.17 -15.16 2.94
C ASN A 629 -16.31 -14.11 4.04
N ASP A 630 -16.21 -14.49 5.33
CA ASP A 630 -16.26 -13.54 6.45
C ASP A 630 -15.14 -12.49 6.37
N LEU A 631 -13.93 -12.93 6.04
CA LEU A 631 -12.76 -12.05 5.93
C LEU A 631 -12.87 -11.08 4.74
N PHE A 632 -13.40 -11.54 3.60
CA PHE A 632 -13.62 -10.68 2.43
C PHE A 632 -14.68 -9.60 2.71
N GLU A 633 -15.80 -9.97 3.35
CA GLU A 633 -16.85 -9.02 3.75
C GLU A 633 -16.33 -7.96 4.74
N ASN A 634 -15.30 -8.28 5.52
CA ASN A 634 -14.63 -7.38 6.47
C ASN A 634 -13.33 -6.78 5.96
N TYR A 635 -13.04 -6.86 4.67
CA TYR A 635 -11.83 -6.31 4.03
C TYR A 635 -10.51 -6.83 4.61
N GLN A 636 -10.49 -8.06 5.18
CA GLN A 636 -9.31 -8.71 5.75
C GLN A 636 -8.63 -9.63 4.72
N PHE A 637 -8.29 -9.10 3.57
CA PHE A 637 -7.80 -9.86 2.41
C PHE A 637 -6.49 -10.60 2.67
N GLY A 638 -5.57 -9.99 3.45
CA GLY A 638 -4.30 -10.61 3.78
C GLY A 638 -4.46 -11.90 4.59
N GLU A 639 -5.34 -11.90 5.60
CA GLU A 639 -5.62 -13.08 6.41
C GLU A 639 -6.38 -14.14 5.61
N ALA A 640 -7.32 -13.73 4.76
CA ALA A 640 -8.02 -14.66 3.87
C ALA A 640 -7.06 -15.42 2.94
N GLY A 641 -6.15 -14.70 2.29
CA GLY A 641 -5.13 -15.32 1.44
C GLY A 641 -4.19 -16.26 2.19
N LYS A 642 -3.85 -15.93 3.45
CA LYS A 642 -3.06 -16.79 4.32
C LYS A 642 -3.78 -18.10 4.64
N GLN A 643 -5.08 -18.06 4.96
CA GLN A 643 -5.86 -19.27 5.24
C GLN A 643 -5.99 -20.19 4.00
N ILE A 644 -6.16 -19.60 2.80
CA ILE A 644 -6.14 -20.36 1.54
C ILE A 644 -4.78 -21.03 1.34
N TYR A 645 -3.68 -20.29 1.56
CA TYR A 645 -2.31 -20.79 1.47
C TYR A 645 -2.08 -21.97 2.44
N GLU A 646 -2.43 -21.79 3.71
CA GLU A 646 -2.23 -22.79 4.75
C GLU A 646 -3.03 -24.08 4.46
N PHE A 647 -4.27 -23.95 3.98
CA PHE A 647 -5.06 -25.12 3.57
C PHE A 647 -4.42 -25.86 2.39
N LEU A 648 -4.05 -25.16 1.32
CA LEU A 648 -3.46 -25.76 0.12
C LEU A 648 -2.12 -26.43 0.42
N TRP A 649 -1.28 -25.76 1.21
CA TRP A 649 0.07 -26.26 1.51
C TRP A 649 0.03 -27.38 2.55
N ASN A 650 -0.57 -27.13 3.69
CA ASN A 650 -0.54 -28.03 4.84
C ASN A 650 -1.61 -29.14 4.70
N ASP A 651 -2.91 -28.76 4.72
CA ASP A 651 -3.99 -29.75 4.80
C ASP A 651 -4.11 -30.56 3.51
N PHE A 652 -4.15 -29.89 2.36
CA PHE A 652 -4.40 -30.56 1.08
C PHE A 652 -3.15 -31.27 0.54
N ALA A 653 -2.00 -30.55 0.42
CA ALA A 653 -0.80 -31.13 -0.20
C ALA A 653 -0.04 -32.10 0.73
N ASP A 654 0.23 -31.69 1.98
CA ASP A 654 1.11 -32.47 2.85
C ASP A 654 0.39 -33.64 3.57
N TRP A 655 -0.95 -33.58 3.63
CA TRP A 655 -1.74 -34.66 4.25
C TRP A 655 -2.64 -35.36 3.24
N TYR A 656 -3.65 -34.69 2.69
CA TYR A 656 -4.68 -35.40 1.93
C TYR A 656 -4.14 -36.00 0.62
N ILE A 657 -3.28 -35.30 -0.11
CA ILE A 657 -2.65 -35.87 -1.32
C ILE A 657 -1.79 -37.07 -0.99
N GLU A 658 -1.05 -37.08 0.09
CA GLU A 658 -0.23 -38.24 0.49
C GLU A 658 -1.10 -39.45 0.82
N ILE A 659 -2.20 -39.25 1.54
CA ILE A 659 -3.18 -40.32 1.83
C ILE A 659 -3.85 -40.80 0.53
N SER A 660 -4.21 -39.90 -0.35
CA SER A 660 -4.87 -40.20 -1.63
C SER A 660 -4.05 -41.10 -2.52
N LYS A 661 -2.73 -41.08 -2.45
CA LYS A 661 -1.86 -41.98 -3.24
C LYS A 661 -2.20 -43.45 -2.98
N ARG A 662 -2.38 -43.85 -1.71
CA ARG A 662 -2.77 -45.19 -1.32
C ARG A 662 -4.23 -45.52 -1.73
N GLN A 663 -5.13 -44.58 -1.56
CA GLN A 663 -6.52 -44.74 -1.95
C GLN A 663 -6.66 -44.94 -3.47
N LEU A 664 -5.92 -44.17 -4.28
CA LEU A 664 -5.87 -44.32 -5.74
C LEU A 664 -5.26 -45.67 -6.18
N ALA A 665 -4.27 -46.19 -5.46
CA ALA A 665 -3.65 -47.46 -5.75
C ALA A 665 -4.58 -48.65 -5.54
N GLN A 666 -5.67 -48.51 -4.77
CA GLN A 666 -6.68 -49.58 -4.60
C GLN A 666 -7.50 -49.82 -5.89
N GLY A 667 -7.56 -48.87 -6.79
CA GLY A 667 -8.36 -48.96 -8.02
C GLY A 667 -9.85 -48.93 -7.81
N GLY A 668 -10.63 -49.22 -8.88
CA GLY A 668 -12.07 -49.33 -8.86
C GLY A 668 -12.83 -48.13 -8.26
N SER A 669 -13.89 -48.40 -7.51
CA SER A 669 -14.74 -47.38 -6.89
C SER A 669 -13.95 -46.45 -5.98
N ARG A 670 -12.98 -46.99 -5.22
CA ARG A 670 -12.18 -46.15 -4.29
C ARG A 670 -11.35 -45.07 -5.04
N ALA A 671 -10.66 -45.49 -6.09
CA ALA A 671 -9.88 -44.58 -6.90
C ALA A 671 -10.75 -43.50 -7.57
N TYR A 672 -11.92 -43.88 -8.07
CA TYR A 672 -12.87 -42.94 -8.67
C TYR A 672 -13.33 -41.87 -7.67
N PHE A 673 -13.81 -42.25 -6.48
CA PHE A 673 -14.29 -41.31 -5.47
C PHE A 673 -13.15 -40.47 -4.88
N THR A 674 -11.93 -41.01 -4.77
CA THR A 674 -10.76 -40.23 -4.36
C THR A 674 -10.44 -39.16 -5.39
N ALA A 675 -10.41 -39.50 -6.69
CA ALA A 675 -10.18 -38.54 -7.76
C ALA A 675 -11.28 -37.45 -7.82
N PHE A 676 -12.55 -37.86 -7.62
CA PHE A 676 -13.68 -36.93 -7.52
C PHE A 676 -13.46 -35.91 -6.36
N GLY A 677 -13.12 -36.39 -5.16
CA GLY A 677 -12.87 -35.54 -3.97
C GLY A 677 -11.71 -34.58 -4.21
N LEU A 678 -10.59 -35.09 -4.73
CA LEU A 678 -9.42 -34.28 -5.11
C LEU A 678 -9.76 -33.18 -6.12
N ALA A 679 -10.49 -33.54 -7.20
CA ALA A 679 -10.89 -32.58 -8.24
C ALA A 679 -11.82 -31.50 -7.70
N ARG A 680 -12.80 -31.89 -6.86
CA ARG A 680 -13.78 -30.97 -6.30
C ARG A 680 -13.16 -29.98 -5.30
N VAL A 681 -12.30 -30.46 -4.40
CA VAL A 681 -11.57 -29.59 -3.48
C VAL A 681 -10.66 -28.62 -4.25
N LEU A 682 -9.94 -29.13 -5.28
CA LEU A 682 -9.08 -28.29 -6.10
C LEU A 682 -9.86 -27.19 -6.85
N ASP A 683 -11.02 -27.51 -7.47
CA ASP A 683 -11.86 -26.52 -8.15
C ASP A 683 -12.25 -25.37 -7.19
N ILE A 684 -12.73 -25.73 -5.99
CA ILE A 684 -13.12 -24.73 -4.97
C ILE A 684 -11.94 -23.87 -4.55
N MET A 685 -10.78 -24.48 -4.29
CA MET A 685 -9.59 -23.76 -3.86
C MET A 685 -9.02 -22.86 -4.97
N LEU A 686 -9.06 -23.28 -6.24
CA LEU A 686 -8.64 -22.44 -7.36
C LEU A 686 -9.56 -21.21 -7.50
N ARG A 687 -10.87 -21.34 -7.25
CA ARG A 687 -11.82 -20.22 -7.24
C ARG A 687 -11.50 -19.22 -6.13
N LEU A 688 -11.22 -19.68 -4.91
CA LEU A 688 -10.84 -18.81 -3.78
C LEU A 688 -9.48 -18.13 -3.99
N LEU A 689 -8.53 -18.83 -4.61
CA LEU A 689 -7.18 -18.31 -4.86
C LEU A 689 -7.10 -17.38 -6.07
N HIS A 690 -8.06 -17.45 -7.00
CA HIS A 690 -8.02 -16.71 -8.27
C HIS A 690 -7.82 -15.20 -8.13
N PRO A 691 -8.47 -14.48 -7.21
CA PRO A 691 -8.22 -13.05 -7.04
C PRO A 691 -6.77 -12.70 -6.63
N TYR A 692 -6.07 -13.62 -6.00
CA TYR A 692 -4.67 -13.45 -5.56
C TYR A 692 -3.66 -13.78 -6.65
N THR A 693 -3.85 -14.93 -7.32
CA THR A 693 -2.92 -15.49 -8.31
C THR A 693 -3.68 -15.87 -9.59
N PRO A 694 -4.13 -14.86 -10.36
CA PRO A 694 -5.10 -15.08 -11.44
C PRO A 694 -4.60 -15.96 -12.57
N TYR A 695 -3.30 -15.97 -12.86
CA TYR A 695 -2.78 -16.67 -14.03
C TYR A 695 -2.57 -18.17 -13.81
N VAL A 696 -1.89 -18.55 -12.74
CA VAL A 696 -1.65 -19.98 -12.43
C VAL A 696 -2.97 -20.69 -12.15
N THR A 697 -3.92 -20.00 -11.49
CA THR A 697 -5.24 -20.58 -11.20
C THR A 697 -6.09 -20.73 -12.46
N GLU A 698 -6.12 -19.75 -13.35
CA GLU A 698 -6.83 -19.84 -14.64
C GLU A 698 -6.24 -20.95 -15.49
N ALA A 699 -4.91 -21.04 -15.60
CA ALA A 699 -4.24 -22.07 -16.38
C ALA A 699 -4.57 -23.48 -15.87
N LEU A 700 -4.41 -23.72 -14.56
CA LEU A 700 -4.74 -25.02 -13.95
C LEU A 700 -6.21 -25.37 -14.05
N TRP A 701 -7.10 -24.40 -13.83
CA TRP A 701 -8.55 -24.63 -13.86
C TRP A 701 -9.03 -25.05 -15.25
N ARG A 702 -8.46 -24.49 -16.32
CA ARG A 702 -8.75 -24.94 -17.69
C ARG A 702 -8.36 -26.40 -17.89
N TYR A 703 -7.18 -26.81 -17.46
CA TYR A 703 -6.75 -28.21 -17.53
C TYR A 703 -7.60 -29.15 -16.65
N LEU A 704 -7.98 -28.70 -15.44
CA LEU A 704 -8.84 -29.45 -14.53
C LEU A 704 -10.22 -29.70 -15.18
N LYS A 705 -10.81 -28.64 -15.74
CA LYS A 705 -12.08 -28.69 -16.47
C LYS A 705 -12.03 -29.69 -17.63
N GLU A 706 -10.99 -29.58 -18.48
CA GLU A 706 -10.79 -30.49 -19.60
C GLU A 706 -10.64 -31.94 -19.14
N ALA A 707 -9.89 -32.19 -18.07
CA ALA A 707 -9.70 -33.52 -17.51
C ALA A 707 -11.02 -34.12 -16.97
N CYS A 708 -11.78 -33.34 -16.21
CA CYS A 708 -13.07 -33.79 -15.67
C CYS A 708 -14.09 -34.12 -16.79
N ILE A 709 -14.16 -33.26 -17.82
CA ILE A 709 -15.05 -33.49 -18.97
C ILE A 709 -14.63 -34.74 -19.75
N ALA A 710 -13.34 -34.92 -20.02
CA ALA A 710 -12.81 -36.06 -20.78
C ALA A 710 -13.01 -37.40 -20.04
N ALA A 711 -12.96 -37.41 -18.70
CA ALA A 711 -13.17 -38.59 -17.87
C ALA A 711 -14.64 -38.79 -17.43
N ASP A 712 -15.57 -37.96 -17.90
CA ASP A 712 -16.96 -37.93 -17.44
C ASP A 712 -17.09 -37.90 -15.89
N LEU A 713 -16.19 -37.17 -15.22
CA LEU A 713 -16.12 -37.02 -13.79
C LEU A 713 -16.94 -35.80 -13.34
N PRO A 714 -18.07 -35.95 -12.59
CA PRO A 714 -18.97 -34.85 -12.23
C PRO A 714 -18.45 -33.99 -11.05
N ALA A 715 -17.17 -33.66 -11.07
CA ALA A 715 -16.52 -32.88 -10.01
C ALA A 715 -16.70 -31.35 -10.17
N GLY A 716 -17.25 -30.88 -11.29
CA GLY A 716 -17.53 -29.46 -11.52
C GLY A 716 -18.78 -28.95 -10.78
N PRO A 717 -19.12 -27.66 -10.95
CA PRO A 717 -20.34 -27.08 -10.40
C PRO A 717 -21.59 -27.76 -10.93
N ARG A 718 -22.67 -27.78 -10.11
CA ARG A 718 -23.96 -28.34 -10.56
C ARG A 718 -24.57 -27.58 -11.75
N SER A 719 -24.23 -26.30 -11.92
CA SER A 719 -24.63 -25.47 -13.07
C SER A 719 -23.83 -25.74 -14.34
N GLY A 720 -22.84 -26.64 -14.29
CA GLY A 720 -21.87 -26.86 -15.35
C GLY A 720 -20.63 -25.96 -15.20
N TRP A 721 -19.61 -26.26 -16.04
CA TRP A 721 -18.37 -25.48 -16.07
C TRP A 721 -18.57 -24.16 -16.81
N GLU A 722 -18.15 -23.05 -16.22
CA GLU A 722 -18.10 -21.75 -16.86
C GLU A 722 -17.01 -21.69 -17.96
N ASP A 723 -16.98 -20.62 -18.76
CA ASP A 723 -16.01 -20.48 -19.86
C ASP A 723 -14.59 -20.30 -19.37
N ALA A 724 -14.41 -19.48 -18.34
CA ALA A 724 -13.12 -19.14 -17.72
C ALA A 724 -13.29 -18.97 -16.22
N LEU A 725 -12.21 -19.12 -15.46
CA LEU A 725 -12.24 -18.98 -14.00
C LEU A 725 -12.56 -17.55 -13.57
N ILE A 726 -12.09 -16.54 -14.31
CA ILE A 726 -12.37 -15.13 -14.02
C ILE A 726 -13.87 -14.78 -13.98
N VAL A 727 -14.72 -15.53 -14.66
CA VAL A 727 -16.18 -15.37 -14.67
C VAL A 727 -16.91 -16.54 -14.00
N ALA A 728 -16.17 -17.44 -13.36
CA ALA A 728 -16.72 -18.56 -12.62
C ALA A 728 -17.31 -18.10 -11.28
N LYS A 729 -18.35 -18.82 -10.80
CA LYS A 729 -19.00 -18.45 -9.55
C LYS A 729 -18.09 -18.61 -8.33
N TRP A 730 -18.13 -17.61 -7.45
CA TRP A 730 -17.48 -17.66 -6.14
C TRP A 730 -18.10 -18.74 -5.26
N PRO A 731 -17.31 -19.49 -4.46
CA PRO A 731 -17.84 -20.51 -3.57
C PRO A 731 -18.75 -19.92 -2.49
N GLU A 732 -19.98 -20.42 -2.43
CA GLU A 732 -20.95 -20.03 -1.41
C GLU A 732 -20.61 -20.64 -0.05
N ARG A 733 -21.15 -20.04 1.03
CA ARG A 733 -20.98 -20.56 2.39
C ARG A 733 -21.62 -21.93 2.54
N TYR A 734 -20.95 -22.79 3.28
CA TYR A 734 -21.43 -24.12 3.64
C TYR A 734 -22.07 -24.13 5.04
N VAL A 735 -23.05 -25.00 5.24
CA VAL A 735 -23.52 -25.31 6.57
C VAL A 735 -22.49 -26.21 7.24
N ILE A 736 -22.00 -25.77 8.41
CA ILE A 736 -21.14 -26.57 9.28
C ILE A 736 -22.05 -27.31 10.29
N ASP A 737 -21.91 -28.62 10.39
CA ASP A 737 -22.63 -29.44 11.36
C ASP A 737 -21.67 -30.07 12.39
N ARG A 738 -22.24 -30.75 13.39
CA ARG A 738 -21.45 -31.38 14.46
C ARG A 738 -20.48 -32.45 13.94
N TRP A 739 -20.83 -33.11 12.82
CA TRP A 739 -19.99 -34.16 12.25
C TRP A 739 -18.73 -33.57 11.62
N ASP A 740 -18.83 -32.40 11.01
CA ASP A 740 -17.66 -31.68 10.49
C ASP A 740 -16.67 -31.40 11.63
N GLU A 741 -17.13 -30.93 12.79
CA GLU A 741 -16.29 -30.67 13.96
C GLU A 741 -15.70 -31.97 14.54
N GLU A 742 -16.45 -33.04 14.60
CA GLU A 742 -15.98 -34.35 15.05
C GLU A 742 -14.89 -34.90 14.11
N PHE A 743 -15.06 -34.85 12.79
CA PHE A 743 -14.08 -35.31 11.83
C PHE A 743 -12.76 -34.49 11.90
N ILE A 744 -12.84 -33.18 12.10
CA ILE A 744 -11.67 -32.35 12.31
C ILE A 744 -10.94 -32.73 13.59
N LYS A 745 -11.66 -32.93 14.69
CA LYS A 745 -11.11 -33.31 15.98
C LYS A 745 -10.42 -34.68 15.91
N ASP A 746 -11.10 -35.67 15.35
CA ASP A 746 -10.58 -37.03 15.25
C ASP A 746 -9.34 -37.11 14.36
N PHE A 747 -9.37 -36.43 13.20
CA PHE A 747 -8.20 -36.42 12.33
C PHE A 747 -7.06 -35.59 12.90
N SER A 748 -7.33 -34.54 13.68
CA SER A 748 -6.28 -33.78 14.38
C SER A 748 -5.50 -34.65 15.36
N LEU A 749 -6.16 -35.61 16.06
CA LEU A 749 -5.45 -36.59 16.88
C LEU A 749 -4.49 -37.44 16.05
N ILE A 750 -4.94 -37.92 14.88
CA ILE A 750 -4.08 -38.71 13.96
C ILE A 750 -2.87 -37.85 13.51
N GLN A 751 -3.11 -36.58 13.17
CA GLN A 751 -2.03 -35.65 12.78
C GLN A 751 -1.03 -35.44 13.91
N ASP A 752 -1.47 -35.28 15.15
CA ASP A 752 -0.61 -35.05 16.30
C ASP A 752 0.25 -36.29 16.60
N ILE A 753 -0.33 -37.50 16.50
CA ILE A 753 0.42 -38.75 16.66
C ILE A 753 1.49 -38.86 15.55
N VAL A 754 1.12 -38.65 14.29
CA VAL A 754 2.08 -38.68 13.17
C VAL A 754 3.19 -37.66 13.36
N ARG A 755 2.87 -36.42 13.78
CA ARG A 755 3.87 -35.37 14.08
C ARG A 755 4.78 -35.79 15.23
N GLY A 756 4.23 -36.36 16.30
CA GLY A 756 5.00 -36.87 17.43
C GLY A 756 6.01 -37.94 17.01
N ILE A 757 5.55 -38.91 16.19
CA ILE A 757 6.42 -39.97 15.68
C ILE A 757 7.48 -39.41 14.74
N ARG A 758 7.12 -38.50 13.83
CA ARG A 758 8.08 -37.84 12.92
C ARG A 758 9.15 -37.05 13.68
N ASN A 759 8.76 -36.41 14.80
CA ASN A 759 9.71 -35.70 15.66
C ASN A 759 10.71 -36.67 16.29
N ILE A 760 10.24 -37.81 16.83
CA ILE A 760 11.12 -38.87 17.35
C ILE A 760 12.05 -39.38 16.25
N ARG A 761 11.53 -39.68 15.05
CA ARG A 761 12.34 -40.09 13.90
C ARG A 761 13.45 -39.08 13.55
N SER A 762 13.12 -37.78 13.57
CA SER A 762 14.09 -36.71 13.32
C SER A 762 15.11 -36.58 14.43
N GLU A 763 14.65 -36.65 15.68
CA GLU A 763 15.51 -36.60 16.87
C GLU A 763 16.55 -37.70 16.92
N TYR A 764 16.10 -38.93 16.59
CA TYR A 764 16.96 -40.14 16.53
C TYR A 764 17.57 -40.37 15.15
N LYS A 765 17.42 -39.39 14.20
CA LYS A 765 18.00 -39.42 12.85
C LYS A 765 17.71 -40.72 12.05
N ILE A 766 16.53 -41.28 12.26
CA ILE A 766 16.07 -42.51 11.60
C ILE A 766 15.90 -42.26 10.11
N ALA A 767 16.50 -43.10 9.28
CA ALA A 767 16.40 -43.00 7.83
C ALA A 767 14.95 -43.01 7.34
N PRO A 768 14.53 -42.14 6.39
CA PRO A 768 13.16 -42.09 5.91
C PRO A 768 12.59 -43.43 5.38
N ALA A 769 13.43 -44.23 4.75
CA ALA A 769 13.04 -45.52 4.20
C ALA A 769 12.83 -46.63 5.26
N ARG A 770 13.38 -46.44 6.47
CA ARG A 770 13.23 -47.44 7.56
C ARG A 770 11.81 -47.35 8.14
N LYS A 771 11.10 -48.50 8.14
CA LYS A 771 9.82 -48.66 8.85
C LYS A 771 10.07 -49.05 10.31
N LEU A 772 9.25 -48.55 11.25
CA LEU A 772 9.38 -48.82 12.66
C LEU A 772 8.23 -49.70 13.15
N GLU A 773 8.50 -50.65 14.03
CA GLU A 773 7.52 -51.32 14.86
C GLU A 773 6.97 -50.26 15.85
N ALA A 774 5.64 -50.28 16.06
CA ALA A 774 4.96 -49.36 16.97
C ALA A 774 3.85 -50.04 17.76
N ILE A 775 3.70 -49.63 19.01
CA ILE A 775 2.55 -50.05 19.84
C ILE A 775 1.87 -48.78 20.33
N LEU A 776 0.59 -48.60 19.91
CA LEU A 776 -0.26 -47.52 20.33
C LEU A 776 -1.24 -48.02 21.38
N VAL A 777 -1.36 -47.32 22.51
CA VAL A 777 -2.21 -47.75 23.64
C VAL A 777 -3.17 -46.63 23.97
N SER A 778 -4.47 -46.93 23.94
CA SER A 778 -5.53 -46.03 24.40
C SER A 778 -6.84 -46.81 24.66
N GLU A 779 -7.38 -46.59 25.81
CA GLU A 779 -8.64 -47.27 26.23
C GLU A 779 -9.83 -46.72 25.42
N ASN A 780 -9.84 -45.40 25.15
CA ASN A 780 -11.02 -44.72 24.57
C ASN A 780 -10.90 -44.49 23.04
N MET A 781 -9.71 -44.59 22.45
CA MET A 781 -9.48 -44.24 21.04
C MET A 781 -9.11 -45.43 20.15
N GLN A 782 -9.16 -46.67 20.69
CA GLN A 782 -8.76 -47.87 19.97
C GLN A 782 -9.48 -48.01 18.61
N ILE A 783 -10.79 -47.82 18.56
CA ILE A 783 -11.59 -47.95 17.34
C ILE A 783 -11.15 -46.97 16.29
N LEU A 784 -10.93 -45.71 16.69
CA LEU A 784 -10.44 -44.66 15.79
C LEU A 784 -9.04 -45.00 15.26
N LEU A 785 -8.11 -45.37 16.14
CA LEU A 785 -6.74 -45.71 15.77
C LEU A 785 -6.71 -46.94 14.83
N GLU A 786 -7.49 -47.99 15.10
CA GLU A 786 -7.60 -49.16 14.22
C GLU A 786 -8.13 -48.79 12.84
N SER A 787 -9.17 -47.94 12.77
CA SER A 787 -9.71 -47.47 11.49
C SER A 787 -8.69 -46.63 10.68
N GLN A 788 -7.70 -46.01 11.35
CA GLN A 788 -6.69 -45.17 10.74
C GLN A 788 -5.28 -45.80 10.75
N LYS A 789 -5.13 -47.05 11.11
CA LYS A 789 -3.86 -47.76 11.19
C LYS A 789 -3.02 -47.57 9.92
N LEU A 790 -3.61 -47.77 8.76
CA LEU A 790 -2.92 -47.61 7.47
C LEU A 790 -2.40 -46.19 7.22
N VAL A 791 -3.21 -45.18 7.57
CA VAL A 791 -2.83 -43.77 7.47
C VAL A 791 -1.65 -43.45 8.40
N LEU A 792 -1.70 -43.96 9.63
CA LEU A 792 -0.61 -43.82 10.60
C LEU A 792 0.66 -44.49 10.10
N CYS A 793 0.60 -45.71 9.60
CA CYS A 793 1.75 -46.45 9.10
C CYS A 793 2.41 -45.73 7.89
N ASP A 794 1.61 -45.28 6.92
CA ASP A 794 2.14 -44.58 5.74
C ASP A 794 2.77 -43.26 6.08
N LEU A 795 2.07 -42.45 6.86
CA LEU A 795 2.50 -41.06 7.12
C LEU A 795 3.58 -40.95 8.21
N ALA A 796 3.60 -41.87 9.20
CA ALA A 796 4.61 -41.88 10.26
C ALA A 796 5.81 -42.80 9.93
N GLY A 797 5.73 -43.59 8.85
CA GLY A 797 6.76 -44.54 8.47
C GLY A 797 6.84 -45.71 9.43
N LEU A 798 5.66 -46.28 9.80
CA LEU A 798 5.56 -47.46 10.64
C LEU A 798 5.43 -48.74 9.78
N ASP A 799 5.79 -49.86 10.33
CA ASP A 799 5.54 -51.16 9.74
C ASP A 799 4.12 -51.61 9.92
N GLU A 800 3.44 -52.00 8.85
CA GLU A 800 2.01 -52.31 8.90
C GLU A 800 1.69 -53.60 9.65
N GLU A 801 2.58 -54.62 9.50
CA GLU A 801 2.41 -55.92 10.16
C GLU A 801 2.83 -55.89 11.63
N GLU A 802 3.83 -55.10 11.98
CA GLU A 802 4.42 -55.02 13.32
C GLU A 802 3.80 -53.87 14.16
N THR A 803 2.87 -53.06 13.60
CA THR A 803 2.17 -52.04 14.36
C THR A 803 0.95 -52.64 15.06
N GLN A 804 0.86 -52.46 16.39
CA GLN A 804 -0.23 -52.93 17.24
C GLN A 804 -0.98 -51.77 17.88
N ILE A 805 -2.31 -51.94 18.05
CA ILE A 805 -3.16 -50.95 18.71
C ILE A 805 -3.91 -51.67 19.83
N ASN A 806 -3.63 -51.26 21.08
CA ASN A 806 -4.13 -51.93 22.28
C ASN A 806 -4.94 -51.01 23.20
N THR A 807 -5.89 -51.58 23.95
CA THR A 807 -6.61 -50.85 25.02
C THR A 807 -5.79 -50.67 26.27
N HIS A 808 -4.92 -51.65 26.58
CA HIS A 808 -4.07 -51.67 27.77
C HIS A 808 -2.60 -51.85 27.37
N LYS A 809 -1.72 -51.33 28.22
CA LYS A 809 -0.29 -51.45 28.06
C LYS A 809 0.13 -52.92 28.12
N PRO A 810 0.75 -53.47 27.04
CA PRO A 810 1.29 -54.85 27.05
C PRO A 810 2.59 -54.94 27.85
N ASP A 811 2.97 -56.15 28.22
CA ASP A 811 4.30 -56.44 28.78
C ASP A 811 5.38 -56.42 27.69
N GLY A 812 6.63 -56.19 28.05
CA GLY A 812 7.75 -56.31 27.09
C GLY A 812 8.12 -55.02 26.32
N LEU A 813 7.80 -53.85 26.83
CA LEU A 813 8.12 -52.55 26.23
C LEU A 813 9.53 -52.03 26.61
N GLU A 814 10.34 -52.87 27.23
CA GLU A 814 11.71 -52.49 27.64
C GLU A 814 12.55 -52.21 26.39
N GLY A 815 13.17 -51.04 26.35
CA GLY A 815 14.02 -50.61 25.21
C GLY A 815 13.27 -49.84 24.12
N MET A 816 11.94 -49.72 24.20
CA MET A 816 11.20 -48.84 23.28
C MET A 816 11.20 -47.39 23.73
N VAL A 817 11.25 -46.45 22.78
CA VAL A 817 11.07 -45.03 23.03
C VAL A 817 9.58 -44.73 23.10
N SER A 818 9.12 -44.05 24.17
CA SER A 818 7.72 -43.72 24.38
C SER A 818 7.45 -42.22 24.25
N LEU A 819 6.25 -41.88 23.75
CA LEU A 819 5.68 -40.54 23.79
C LEU A 819 4.21 -40.65 24.13
N VAL A 820 3.66 -39.57 24.71
CA VAL A 820 2.21 -39.49 25.00
C VAL A 820 1.66 -38.28 24.20
N VAL A 821 0.64 -38.54 23.39
CA VAL A 821 0.03 -37.54 22.53
C VAL A 821 -1.48 -37.60 22.73
N SER A 822 -2.08 -36.54 23.27
CA SER A 822 -3.55 -36.38 23.42
C SER A 822 -4.25 -37.60 24.07
N GLY A 823 -3.58 -38.25 25.03
CA GLY A 823 -4.12 -39.41 25.76
C GLY A 823 -3.87 -40.76 25.07
N VAL A 824 -3.06 -40.80 24.02
CA VAL A 824 -2.56 -42.02 23.39
C VAL A 824 -1.08 -42.20 23.77
N GLU A 825 -0.72 -43.33 24.34
CA GLU A 825 0.66 -43.72 24.57
C GLU A 825 1.18 -44.43 23.31
N VAL A 826 2.32 -43.96 22.79
CA VAL A 826 2.97 -44.53 21.59
C VAL A 826 4.35 -45.03 21.98
N TYR A 827 4.62 -46.30 21.70
CA TYR A 827 5.91 -46.95 21.93
C TYR A 827 6.50 -47.30 20.57
N LEU A 828 7.75 -46.93 20.33
CA LEU A 828 8.44 -47.11 19.06
C LEU A 828 9.71 -47.94 19.29
N ASN A 829 9.84 -49.04 18.53
CA ASN A 829 11.07 -49.79 18.50
C ASN A 829 12.06 -49.12 17.54
N ILE A 830 13.03 -48.42 18.08
CA ILE A 830 14.10 -47.76 17.33
C ILE A 830 15.34 -48.63 17.19
N VAL A 831 15.40 -49.80 17.88
CA VAL A 831 16.49 -50.74 17.89
C VAL A 831 16.12 -51.94 17.03
N GLY A 832 16.98 -52.32 16.06
CA GLY A 832 16.89 -53.56 15.35
C GLY A 832 16.03 -53.66 14.10
N GLY A 833 16.64 -54.06 13.01
CA GLY A 833 15.99 -54.41 11.71
C GLY A 833 16.97 -54.45 10.59
N GLY A 834 17.71 -55.51 10.44
CA GLY A 834 18.26 -56.01 9.14
C GLY A 834 19.54 -55.41 8.58
N ASP A 835 20.15 -54.36 9.16
CA ASP A 835 21.46 -53.84 8.77
C ASP A 835 22.16 -53.15 9.96
N ASP A 836 22.15 -53.84 11.11
CA ASP A 836 22.66 -53.30 12.40
C ASP A 836 24.16 -52.91 12.31
N GLU A 837 24.94 -53.65 11.49
CA GLU A 837 26.37 -53.39 11.36
C GLU A 837 26.66 -52.10 10.55
N ALA A 838 25.91 -51.87 9.47
CA ALA A 838 26.08 -50.69 8.64
C ALA A 838 25.54 -49.42 9.34
N GLU A 839 24.40 -49.51 10.05
CA GLU A 839 23.84 -48.41 10.81
C GLU A 839 24.68 -48.09 12.05
N ARG A 840 25.15 -49.11 12.77
CA ARG A 840 26.07 -48.92 13.88
C ARG A 840 27.37 -48.26 13.43
N ALA A 841 27.95 -48.71 12.32
CA ALA A 841 29.15 -48.10 11.74
C ALA A 841 28.89 -46.64 11.31
N ARG A 842 27.69 -46.31 10.78
CA ARG A 842 27.30 -44.97 10.45
C ARG A 842 27.19 -44.06 11.70
N LEU A 843 26.54 -44.56 12.74
CA LEU A 843 26.36 -43.84 14.01
C LEU A 843 27.72 -43.67 14.73
N GLU A 844 28.59 -44.64 14.73
CA GLU A 844 29.95 -44.56 15.27
C GLU A 844 30.78 -43.50 14.54
N LYS A 845 30.69 -43.45 13.21
CA LYS A 845 31.36 -42.41 12.42
C LYS A 845 30.80 -41.01 12.71
N GLU A 846 29.48 -40.87 12.77
CA GLU A 846 28.83 -39.59 13.07
C GLU A 846 29.16 -39.12 14.50
N LEU A 847 29.22 -40.03 15.48
CA LEU A 847 29.65 -39.73 16.83
C LEU A 847 31.10 -39.22 16.85
N GLN A 848 31.98 -39.86 16.10
CA GLN A 848 33.38 -39.45 15.98
C GLN A 848 33.54 -38.06 15.35
N GLU A 849 32.70 -37.71 14.34
CA GLU A 849 32.68 -36.39 13.74
C GLU A 849 32.19 -35.32 14.74
N LEU A 850 31.13 -35.61 15.49
CA LEU A 850 30.61 -34.71 16.53
C LEU A 850 31.61 -34.51 17.66
N GLU A 851 32.26 -35.55 18.16
CA GLU A 851 33.30 -35.49 19.20
C GLU A 851 34.51 -34.66 18.73
N SER A 852 34.88 -34.76 17.46
CA SER A 852 35.92 -33.93 16.86
C SER A 852 35.50 -32.43 16.86
N GLN A 853 34.23 -32.12 16.50
CA GLN A 853 33.71 -30.76 16.51
C GLN A 853 33.58 -30.21 17.97
N ILE A 854 33.16 -31.02 18.91
CA ILE A 854 33.09 -30.66 20.34
C ILE A 854 34.50 -30.31 20.84
N THR A 855 35.50 -31.18 20.61
CA THR A 855 36.90 -30.96 21.00
C THR A 855 37.46 -29.67 20.41
N ARG A 856 37.15 -29.40 19.12
CA ARG A 856 37.56 -28.18 18.43
C ARG A 856 36.92 -26.93 19.04
N LEU A 857 35.62 -26.95 19.34
CA LEU A 857 34.91 -25.81 19.91
C LEU A 857 35.32 -25.59 21.38
N GLU A 858 35.54 -26.62 22.16
CA GLU A 858 36.08 -26.53 23.50
C GLU A 858 37.46 -25.87 23.54
N ALA A 859 38.38 -26.31 22.65
CA ALA A 859 39.69 -25.70 22.49
C ALA A 859 39.59 -24.21 22.05
N LEU A 860 38.69 -23.91 21.11
CA LEU A 860 38.43 -22.53 20.66
C LEU A 860 37.94 -21.65 21.79
N LEU A 861 36.96 -22.12 22.56
CA LEU A 861 36.36 -21.39 23.70
C LEU A 861 37.27 -21.32 24.94
N ALA A 862 38.19 -22.23 25.13
CA ALA A 862 39.22 -22.19 26.15
C ALA A 862 40.40 -21.25 25.81
N GLY A 863 40.56 -20.90 24.54
CA GLY A 863 41.66 -20.08 24.03
C GLY A 863 41.39 -18.57 24.09
N SER A 864 42.29 -17.80 23.46
CA SER A 864 42.23 -16.33 23.41
C SER A 864 41.02 -15.80 22.62
N PHE A 865 40.34 -16.65 21.86
CA PHE A 865 39.14 -16.32 21.09
C PHE A 865 38.02 -15.85 22.04
N ALA A 866 37.73 -16.57 23.12
CA ALA A 866 36.70 -16.22 24.09
C ALA A 866 36.90 -14.84 24.76
N GLN A 867 38.14 -14.34 24.76
CA GLN A 867 38.50 -13.04 25.38
C GLN A 867 38.52 -11.90 24.32
N LYS A 868 38.75 -12.22 23.05
CA LYS A 868 38.93 -11.20 21.95
C LYS A 868 37.75 -11.06 21.03
N ALA A 869 36.90 -12.06 20.90
CA ALA A 869 35.73 -12.02 19.99
C ALA A 869 34.54 -11.27 20.64
N PRO A 870 33.66 -10.65 19.84
CA PRO A 870 32.44 -10.04 20.35
C PRO A 870 31.56 -11.02 21.12
N ALA A 871 30.98 -10.58 22.26
CA ALA A 871 30.19 -11.42 23.17
C ALA A 871 29.06 -12.23 22.45
N LYS A 872 28.44 -11.66 21.42
CA LYS A 872 27.41 -12.33 20.61
C LYS A 872 27.94 -13.52 19.83
N ILE A 873 29.18 -13.46 19.32
CA ILE A 873 29.82 -14.56 18.58
C ILE A 873 30.23 -15.65 19.55
N VAL A 874 30.77 -15.29 20.71
CA VAL A 874 31.14 -16.26 21.74
C VAL A 874 29.91 -17.02 22.27
N ALA A 875 28.78 -16.32 22.45
CA ALA A 875 27.52 -16.94 22.84
C ALA A 875 27.01 -17.95 21.80
N ALA A 876 27.04 -17.59 20.51
CA ALA A 876 26.63 -18.47 19.41
C ALA A 876 27.52 -19.75 19.32
N GLU A 877 28.83 -19.64 19.52
CA GLU A 877 29.71 -20.81 19.52
C GLU A 877 29.51 -21.69 20.78
N ARG A 878 29.12 -21.12 21.92
CA ARG A 878 28.72 -21.89 23.12
C ARG A 878 27.42 -22.66 22.88
N GLU A 879 26.44 -22.04 22.25
CA GLU A 879 25.16 -22.66 21.89
C GLU A 879 25.37 -23.83 20.91
N LYS A 880 26.24 -23.68 19.91
CA LYS A 880 26.66 -24.78 19.02
C LYS A 880 27.33 -25.91 19.77
N LEU A 881 28.23 -25.61 20.68
CA LEU A 881 28.91 -26.63 21.50
C LEU A 881 27.91 -27.45 22.31
N GLU A 882 26.92 -26.78 22.92
CA GLU A 882 25.87 -27.46 23.68
C GLU A 882 24.98 -28.32 22.79
N SER A 883 24.59 -27.81 21.62
CA SER A 883 23.86 -28.57 20.60
C SER A 883 24.62 -29.85 20.17
N TYR A 884 25.93 -29.76 19.91
CA TYR A 884 26.74 -30.93 19.54
C TYR A 884 26.89 -31.94 20.68
N ARG A 885 27.00 -31.49 21.93
CA ARG A 885 27.04 -32.37 23.11
C ARG A 885 25.73 -33.13 23.28
N VAL A 886 24.58 -32.45 23.14
CA VAL A 886 23.24 -33.07 23.18
C VAL A 886 23.12 -34.12 22.06
N SER A 887 23.53 -33.78 20.84
CA SER A 887 23.50 -34.71 19.71
C SER A 887 24.41 -35.94 19.93
N ALA A 888 25.63 -35.73 20.39
CA ALA A 888 26.56 -36.82 20.70
C ALA A 888 26.04 -37.74 21.83
N GLN A 889 25.42 -37.17 22.87
CA GLN A 889 24.78 -37.91 23.94
C GLN A 889 23.66 -38.85 23.44
N LYS A 890 22.78 -38.33 22.55
CA LYS A 890 21.71 -39.11 21.91
C LYS A 890 22.23 -40.26 21.08
N ILE A 891 23.32 -40.02 20.31
CA ILE A 891 23.93 -41.11 19.51
C ILE A 891 24.58 -42.17 20.42
N ARG A 892 25.20 -41.77 21.53
CA ARG A 892 25.73 -42.73 22.53
C ARG A 892 24.62 -43.58 23.12
N GLU A 893 23.47 -42.98 23.43
CA GLU A 893 22.28 -43.68 23.92
C GLU A 893 21.75 -44.67 22.87
N GLN A 894 21.71 -44.27 21.58
CA GLN A 894 21.35 -45.17 20.46
C GLN A 894 22.37 -46.33 20.30
N LEU A 895 23.66 -46.11 20.45
CA LEU A 895 24.68 -47.15 20.37
C LEU A 895 24.74 -48.06 21.59
N ALA A 896 24.18 -47.60 22.74
CA ALA A 896 24.07 -48.36 23.97
C ALA A 896 22.78 -49.23 24.04
N LEU A 897 21.75 -48.85 23.27
CA LEU A 897 20.54 -49.68 23.06
C LEU A 897 20.82 -50.84 22.07
#